data_fca03e02eb7b6220908fec87d0e8ccbb
#
_entry.id   fca03e02eb7b6220908fec87d0e8ccbb
#
_cell.length_a   1.000
_cell.length_b   1.000
_cell.length_c   1.000
_cell.angle_alpha   90.00
_cell.angle_beta   90.00
_cell.angle_gamma   90.00
#
_symmetry.space_group_name_H-M   'P 1'
#
loop_
_entity.id
_entity.type
_entity.pdbx_description
1 polymer ?
#
loop_
_entity_poly.entity_id
_entity_poly.type
_entity_poly.pdbx_seq_one_letter_code
_entity_poly.pdbx_strand_id
1 'polypeptide(L)'
;MPGFFARIKDYFDNRRVTLRRFIGLAVSAFTLLALVSCISYLFTWKQDQSLLLDPGMMDSTASVAANFGGKLGLRLSAFLVNDLFGLGAFAVVVALVILSVRLVFGERKFSVIKSLVLAIVAAVLMSFVLAYFSLRTGLENTLGGSLGGECGLQGIKWMETMVGSIVTFFILVIFCIVWTFFVSRRFSAWFVNVGEGIAATDEESGEEQDKKTFNFFRKDETRTGDGQEVEPDPENPIDADPEPEEPVIPEPQPVAPAVEPQPVPAPQPKPDNFTIQHGDDISTEVTRDLPRIDVREELENYKFPSLDLLNDYSDMVHSVSSEELKRNNFKIRATLETYKIGVEKVTAVVGPTITLYKVFPASGVKISAIEGLNKEIAMALNTTKIRMVQLRDSIGIEVPNDLASVVPLKAMLNDDEFRNSKAELPVAIGYATLTQKVKVFDLAEAPHLLVAGATKQGKSVGLNVLITSLLYSKHPSELKLVFVDPKMVEFSAYAKLLHHYLAVLPTAASESEEMSNAIVKKAADADAILRSLCIEMDARYELMSKAEVSKITLYNDKYRDRHLLPTEGHHFLPYIVTVIDEYADLVMSSGAGGEDKKLANSISKSIIRLAQKGRAAGIHIVLATQRPTVDIITGLIKANFPTRIAFRVFSRTDSQTILDKTGAETLIGRGDMIYYAGAELVRVQCALIESGEISAITKEIASQTGYKKSYNVPYYLPDPDEGKTEDGTGALDMNDLDERFEEAARMVVANQRGSTSDLQRRLGMGYAKAGRVMDQLEAAGIVGPQEGSKPRQVLISSLEELDLRLKELKANS
;
A
#
# COMPACT_ATOMS: atom_id res chain seq x y z
N MET A 1 9.37 9.09 -53.97
CA MET A 1 9.41 8.90 -52.52
C MET A 1 8.48 7.79 -51.97
N PRO A 2 7.38 7.34 -52.59
CA PRO A 2 6.53 6.27 -52.07
C PRO A 2 7.22 4.89 -51.94
N GLY A 3 8.15 4.56 -52.86
CA GLY A 3 8.83 3.26 -52.81
C GLY A 3 9.87 3.03 -51.72
N PHE A 4 10.37 4.11 -51.08
CA PHE A 4 11.37 4.01 -50.02
C PHE A 4 10.72 3.60 -48.68
N PHE A 5 9.61 4.19 -48.32
CA PHE A 5 8.86 3.84 -47.09
C PHE A 5 8.24 2.44 -47.19
N ALA A 6 7.81 2.01 -48.37
CA ALA A 6 7.33 0.66 -48.60
C ALA A 6 8.46 -0.37 -48.33
N ARG A 7 9.69 -0.15 -48.84
CA ARG A 7 10.86 -1.01 -48.62
C ARG A 7 11.31 -1.04 -47.16
N ILE A 8 11.20 0.10 -46.45
CA ILE A 8 11.49 0.16 -45.01
C ILE A 8 10.45 -0.64 -44.24
N LYS A 9 9.16 -0.47 -44.56
CA LYS A 9 8.10 -1.23 -43.92
C LYS A 9 8.25 -2.73 -44.16
N ASP A 10 8.50 -3.15 -45.37
CA ASP A 10 8.77 -4.56 -45.74
C ASP A 10 10.01 -5.13 -45.05
N TYR A 11 11.08 -4.31 -44.87
CA TYR A 11 12.27 -4.72 -44.13
C TYR A 11 11.97 -4.96 -42.64
N PHE A 12 11.19 -4.06 -41.98
CA PHE A 12 10.81 -4.23 -40.59
C PHE A 12 9.80 -5.37 -40.39
N ASP A 13 8.84 -5.53 -41.30
CA ASP A 13 7.87 -6.63 -41.22
C ASP A 13 8.54 -8.00 -41.48
N ASN A 14 9.47 -8.08 -42.42
CA ASN A 14 10.30 -9.29 -42.62
C ASN A 14 11.16 -9.61 -41.40
N ARG A 15 11.73 -8.59 -40.76
CA ARG A 15 12.53 -8.77 -39.53
C ARG A 15 11.68 -9.23 -38.34
N ARG A 16 10.46 -8.76 -38.20
CA ARG A 16 9.49 -9.23 -37.19
C ARG A 16 9.12 -10.72 -37.45
N VAL A 17 8.85 -11.08 -38.70
CA VAL A 17 8.55 -12.48 -39.06
C VAL A 17 9.75 -13.39 -38.78
N THR A 18 10.95 -12.95 -39.16
CA THR A 18 12.21 -13.69 -38.92
C THR A 18 12.45 -13.85 -37.40
N LEU A 19 12.35 -12.78 -36.63
CA LEU A 19 12.50 -12.82 -35.15
C LEU A 19 11.48 -13.77 -34.52
N ARG A 20 10.20 -13.70 -34.92
CA ARG A 20 9.15 -14.62 -34.44
C ARG A 20 9.50 -16.09 -34.73
N ARG A 21 10.03 -16.41 -35.93
CA ARG A 21 10.45 -17.75 -36.30
C ARG A 21 11.66 -18.23 -35.48
N PHE A 22 12.64 -17.35 -35.22
CA PHE A 22 13.76 -17.65 -34.35
C PHE A 22 13.33 -17.97 -32.93
N ILE A 23 12.42 -17.13 -32.36
CA ILE A 23 11.84 -17.39 -31.03
C ILE A 23 11.08 -18.72 -31.08
N GLY A 24 10.30 -18.97 -32.12
CA GLY A 24 9.57 -20.21 -32.30
C GLY A 24 10.49 -21.45 -32.33
N LEU A 25 11.64 -21.35 -32.99
CA LEU A 25 12.66 -22.41 -33.05
C LEU A 25 13.31 -22.67 -31.68
N ALA A 26 13.62 -21.59 -30.95
CA ALA A 26 14.13 -21.68 -29.56
C ALA A 26 13.10 -22.33 -28.63
N VAL A 27 11.83 -21.96 -28.74
CA VAL A 27 10.73 -22.59 -27.98
C VAL A 27 10.56 -24.05 -28.38
N SER A 28 10.73 -24.41 -29.66
CA SER A 28 10.67 -25.79 -30.12
C SER A 28 11.79 -26.65 -29.52
N ALA A 29 13.01 -26.12 -29.47
CA ALA A 29 14.16 -26.80 -28.87
C ALA A 29 13.95 -27.01 -27.36
N PHE A 30 13.45 -25.96 -26.65
CA PHE A 30 13.11 -26.06 -25.23
C PHE A 30 11.99 -27.07 -24.98
N THR A 31 10.97 -27.10 -25.83
CA THR A 31 9.85 -28.03 -25.71
C THR A 31 10.33 -29.49 -25.92
N LEU A 32 11.23 -29.71 -26.87
CA LEU A 32 11.81 -31.02 -27.10
C LEU A 32 12.67 -31.47 -25.89
N LEU A 33 13.48 -30.58 -25.34
CA LEU A 33 14.23 -30.83 -24.12
C LEU A 33 13.30 -31.19 -22.96
N ALA A 34 12.22 -30.40 -22.73
CA ALA A 34 11.27 -30.67 -21.69
C ALA A 34 10.54 -32.01 -21.86
N LEU A 35 10.15 -32.34 -23.09
CA LEU A 35 9.49 -33.61 -23.40
C LEU A 35 10.41 -34.81 -23.11
N VAL A 36 11.63 -34.79 -23.67
CA VAL A 36 12.62 -35.88 -23.49
C VAL A 36 12.98 -36.02 -22.03
N SER A 37 13.19 -34.89 -21.32
CA SER A 37 13.54 -34.90 -19.90
C SER A 37 12.41 -35.42 -19.01
N CYS A 38 11.15 -35.03 -19.24
CA CYS A 38 10.00 -35.55 -18.49
C CYS A 38 9.77 -37.04 -18.75
N ILE A 39 9.91 -37.53 -20.00
CA ILE A 39 9.81 -38.94 -20.30
C ILE A 39 10.94 -39.72 -19.61
N SER A 40 12.19 -39.24 -19.72
CA SER A 40 13.33 -39.88 -19.07
C SER A 40 13.14 -39.93 -17.55
N TYR A 41 12.64 -38.86 -16.92
CA TYR A 41 12.41 -38.77 -15.48
C TYR A 41 11.51 -39.90 -14.97
N LEU A 42 10.51 -40.32 -15.72
CA LEU A 42 9.61 -41.41 -15.29
C LEU A 42 10.38 -42.72 -15.05
N PHE A 43 11.54 -42.93 -15.70
CA PHE A 43 12.34 -44.15 -15.59
C PHE A 43 13.59 -43.95 -14.71
N THR A 44 14.16 -42.75 -14.67
CA THR A 44 15.44 -42.47 -14.01
C THR A 44 15.33 -41.80 -12.65
N TRP A 45 14.15 -41.39 -12.20
CA TRP A 45 13.96 -40.59 -11.00
C TRP A 45 14.57 -41.18 -9.72
N LYS A 46 14.54 -42.54 -9.57
CA LYS A 46 15.15 -43.22 -8.42
C LYS A 46 16.68 -43.16 -8.43
N GLN A 47 17.27 -43.22 -9.61
CA GLN A 47 18.72 -43.17 -9.79
C GLN A 47 19.26 -41.75 -9.59
N ASP A 48 18.51 -40.75 -10.00
CA ASP A 48 18.87 -39.34 -9.93
C ASP A 48 18.44 -38.67 -8.63
N GLN A 49 17.76 -39.38 -7.71
CA GLN A 49 17.23 -38.81 -6.47
C GLN A 49 18.33 -38.25 -5.54
N SER A 50 19.48 -38.94 -5.47
CA SER A 50 20.62 -38.47 -4.68
C SER A 50 21.20 -37.15 -5.23
N LEU A 51 21.16 -36.94 -6.54
CA LEU A 51 21.62 -35.70 -7.16
C LEU A 51 20.68 -34.53 -6.89
N LEU A 52 19.39 -34.79 -6.77
CA LEU A 52 18.38 -33.76 -6.45
C LEU A 52 18.44 -33.33 -4.95
N LEU A 53 18.83 -34.25 -4.07
CA LEU A 53 18.91 -34.00 -2.63
C LEU A 53 20.18 -33.24 -2.19
N ASP A 54 21.26 -33.36 -2.97
CA ASP A 54 22.55 -32.70 -2.69
C ASP A 54 22.91 -31.67 -3.80
N PRO A 55 22.71 -30.37 -3.51
CA PRO A 55 23.05 -29.29 -4.43
C PRO A 55 24.55 -29.30 -4.83
N GLY A 56 25.44 -29.75 -3.97
CA GLY A 56 26.88 -29.84 -4.26
C GLY A 56 27.21 -30.89 -5.33
N MET A 57 26.55 -32.04 -5.29
CA MET A 57 26.65 -33.07 -6.34
C MET A 57 26.04 -32.59 -7.66
N MET A 58 24.95 -31.81 -7.60
CA MET A 58 24.28 -31.29 -8.79
C MET A 58 25.19 -30.34 -9.59
N ASP A 59 25.98 -29.51 -8.94
CA ASP A 59 26.86 -28.53 -9.57
C ASP A 59 28.29 -29.09 -9.87
N SER A 60 28.62 -30.29 -9.37
CA SER A 60 29.90 -30.94 -9.56
C SER A 60 30.05 -31.50 -11.00
N THR A 61 31.14 -31.24 -11.67
CA THR A 61 31.46 -31.81 -13.01
C THR A 61 31.70 -33.32 -12.98
N ALA A 62 31.93 -33.90 -11.80
CA ALA A 62 32.24 -35.35 -11.66
C ALA A 62 30.97 -36.23 -11.61
N SER A 63 29.80 -35.70 -11.34
CA SER A 63 28.55 -36.46 -11.30
C SER A 63 27.79 -36.34 -12.61
N VAL A 64 27.22 -37.46 -13.07
CA VAL A 64 26.45 -37.56 -14.31
C VAL A 64 25.01 -37.92 -13.95
N ALA A 65 24.03 -37.18 -14.50
CA ALA A 65 22.62 -37.52 -14.33
C ALA A 65 22.23 -38.65 -15.30
N ALA A 66 21.41 -39.60 -14.87
CA ALA A 66 20.84 -40.64 -15.69
C ALA A 66 19.76 -40.14 -16.65
N ASN A 67 19.19 -38.96 -16.37
CA ASN A 67 18.22 -38.30 -17.22
C ASN A 67 18.81 -37.92 -18.58
N PHE A 68 18.11 -38.24 -19.68
CA PHE A 68 18.58 -37.98 -21.06
C PHE A 68 18.77 -36.51 -21.38
N GLY A 69 18.08 -35.61 -20.68
CA GLY A 69 18.32 -34.17 -20.76
C GLY A 69 19.52 -33.68 -19.92
N GLY A 70 20.30 -34.57 -19.32
CA GLY A 70 21.40 -34.26 -18.44
C GLY A 70 20.90 -33.57 -17.15
N LYS A 71 21.80 -32.89 -16.45
CA LYS A 71 21.45 -32.16 -15.20
C LYS A 71 20.42 -31.05 -15.37
N LEU A 72 20.45 -30.33 -16.50
CA LEU A 72 19.46 -29.30 -16.81
C LEU A 72 18.08 -29.94 -17.04
N GLY A 73 18.02 -31.04 -17.80
CA GLY A 73 16.79 -31.78 -17.99
C GLY A 73 16.25 -32.39 -16.71
N LEU A 74 17.13 -32.90 -15.85
CA LEU A 74 16.77 -33.43 -14.55
C LEU A 74 16.14 -32.36 -13.66
N ARG A 75 16.74 -31.18 -13.55
CA ARG A 75 16.16 -30.05 -12.80
C ARG A 75 14.78 -29.61 -13.33
N LEU A 76 14.68 -29.51 -14.67
CA LEU A 76 13.43 -29.12 -15.32
C LEU A 76 12.32 -30.16 -15.11
N SER A 77 12.62 -31.43 -15.29
CA SER A 77 11.65 -32.50 -15.12
C SER A 77 11.27 -32.73 -13.66
N ALA A 78 12.22 -32.63 -12.73
CA ALA A 78 11.92 -32.67 -11.30
C ALA A 78 10.96 -31.54 -10.90
N PHE A 79 11.22 -30.30 -11.34
CA PHE A 79 10.35 -29.17 -11.08
C PHE A 79 8.94 -29.37 -11.65
N LEU A 80 8.81 -29.85 -12.89
CA LEU A 80 7.50 -30.02 -13.53
C LEU A 80 6.73 -31.26 -13.03
N VAL A 81 7.46 -32.40 -12.80
CA VAL A 81 6.83 -33.66 -12.45
C VAL A 81 6.80 -33.88 -10.94
N ASN A 82 7.91 -33.67 -10.23
CA ASN A 82 7.95 -33.89 -8.79
C ASN A 82 7.25 -32.79 -8.02
N ASP A 83 7.66 -31.51 -8.26
CA ASP A 83 7.25 -30.41 -7.41
C ASP A 83 5.86 -29.86 -7.78
N LEU A 84 5.52 -29.81 -9.09
CA LEU A 84 4.29 -29.18 -9.54
C LEU A 84 3.18 -30.16 -9.90
N PHE A 85 3.20 -30.74 -11.11
CA PHE A 85 2.00 -31.31 -11.72
C PHE A 85 1.97 -32.83 -11.82
N GLY A 86 3.01 -33.54 -11.44
CA GLY A 86 3.10 -34.97 -11.66
C GLY A 86 3.02 -35.29 -13.16
N LEU A 87 2.24 -36.30 -13.50
CA LEU A 87 1.97 -36.62 -14.90
C LEU A 87 1.18 -35.54 -15.65
N GLY A 88 0.54 -34.60 -14.93
CA GLY A 88 -0.10 -33.42 -15.51
C GLY A 88 0.88 -32.48 -16.23
N ALA A 89 2.21 -32.59 -15.96
CA ALA A 89 3.26 -31.85 -16.65
C ALA A 89 3.23 -32.01 -18.17
N PHE A 90 2.75 -33.16 -18.68
CA PHE A 90 2.62 -33.41 -20.12
C PHE A 90 1.59 -32.48 -20.78
N ALA A 91 0.55 -32.01 -20.06
CA ALA A 91 -0.35 -31.01 -20.60
C ALA A 91 0.35 -29.67 -20.85
N VAL A 92 1.31 -29.29 -19.99
CA VAL A 92 2.14 -28.10 -20.18
C VAL A 92 3.04 -28.25 -21.41
N VAL A 93 3.64 -29.44 -21.60
CA VAL A 93 4.45 -29.73 -22.79
C VAL A 93 3.60 -29.62 -24.07
N VAL A 94 2.37 -30.11 -24.07
CA VAL A 94 1.43 -29.96 -25.21
C VAL A 94 1.15 -28.47 -25.49
N ALA A 95 0.98 -27.66 -24.47
CA ALA A 95 0.79 -26.20 -24.63
C ALA A 95 2.01 -25.53 -25.28
N LEU A 96 3.23 -25.95 -24.88
CA LEU A 96 4.47 -25.46 -25.46
C LEU A 96 4.62 -25.91 -26.94
N VAL A 97 4.18 -27.12 -27.30
CA VAL A 97 4.12 -27.57 -28.71
C VAL A 97 3.20 -26.67 -29.52
N ILE A 98 1.98 -26.40 -29.04
CA ILE A 98 1.03 -25.52 -29.73
C ILE A 98 1.61 -24.11 -29.92
N LEU A 99 2.24 -23.55 -28.86
CA LEU A 99 2.92 -22.26 -28.94
C LEU A 99 4.06 -22.27 -29.96
N SER A 100 4.89 -23.29 -29.95
CA SER A 100 6.04 -23.48 -30.85
C SER A 100 5.57 -23.53 -32.31
N VAL A 101 4.62 -24.38 -32.64
CA VAL A 101 4.04 -24.51 -33.98
C VAL A 101 3.49 -23.15 -34.47
N ARG A 102 2.79 -22.42 -33.61
CA ARG A 102 2.27 -21.10 -33.99
C ARG A 102 3.34 -20.05 -34.22
N LEU A 103 4.40 -20.05 -33.43
CA LEU A 103 5.49 -19.09 -33.58
C LEU A 103 6.28 -19.36 -34.87
N VAL A 104 6.49 -20.64 -35.21
CA VAL A 104 7.24 -21.04 -36.43
C VAL A 104 6.40 -20.83 -37.70
N PHE A 105 5.17 -21.40 -37.73
CA PHE A 105 4.34 -21.44 -38.94
C PHE A 105 3.39 -20.27 -39.10
N GLY A 106 3.07 -19.54 -38.00
CA GLY A 106 2.24 -18.34 -38.07
C GLY A 106 0.75 -18.59 -38.32
N GLU A 107 0.27 -19.79 -38.19
CA GLU A 107 -1.13 -20.14 -38.43
C GLU A 107 -2.10 -19.49 -37.42
N ARG A 108 -3.21 -18.94 -37.94
CA ARG A 108 -4.22 -18.23 -37.12
C ARG A 108 -5.35 -19.12 -36.59
N LYS A 109 -5.35 -20.41 -36.89
CA LYS A 109 -6.48 -21.33 -36.59
C LYS A 109 -6.77 -21.54 -35.09
N PHE A 110 -5.80 -21.31 -34.20
CA PHE A 110 -5.97 -21.51 -32.76
C PHE A 110 -5.65 -20.23 -31.97
N SER A 111 -6.51 -19.91 -30.99
CA SER A 111 -6.19 -18.88 -30.01
C SER A 111 -5.16 -19.42 -29.00
N VAL A 112 -3.91 -18.92 -29.05
CA VAL A 112 -2.82 -19.40 -28.18
C VAL A 112 -3.16 -19.19 -26.72
N ILE A 113 -3.71 -18.02 -26.37
CA ILE A 113 -4.06 -17.69 -24.97
C ILE A 113 -5.10 -18.69 -24.47
N LYS A 114 -6.14 -18.96 -25.27
CA LYS A 114 -7.16 -19.93 -24.89
C LYS A 114 -6.58 -21.34 -24.73
N SER A 115 -5.74 -21.80 -25.67
CA SER A 115 -5.10 -23.12 -25.60
C SER A 115 -4.14 -23.25 -24.43
N LEU A 116 -3.36 -22.18 -24.16
CA LEU A 116 -2.43 -22.15 -23.02
C LEU A 116 -3.17 -22.22 -21.68
N VAL A 117 -4.22 -21.41 -21.50
CA VAL A 117 -5.05 -21.41 -20.28
C VAL A 117 -5.70 -22.78 -20.08
N LEU A 118 -6.30 -23.36 -21.13
CA LEU A 118 -6.93 -24.68 -21.04
C LEU A 118 -5.93 -25.78 -20.70
N ALA A 119 -4.71 -25.71 -21.21
CA ALA A 119 -3.67 -26.69 -20.90
C ALA A 119 -3.11 -26.54 -19.48
N ILE A 120 -2.96 -25.33 -18.97
CA ILE A 120 -2.56 -25.09 -17.57
C ILE A 120 -3.65 -25.60 -16.62
N VAL A 121 -4.92 -25.30 -16.91
CA VAL A 121 -6.05 -25.82 -16.12
C VAL A 121 -6.09 -27.35 -16.17
N ALA A 122 -5.83 -27.96 -17.34
CA ALA A 122 -5.73 -29.41 -17.48
C ALA A 122 -4.59 -30.00 -16.64
N ALA A 123 -3.43 -29.33 -16.62
CA ALA A 123 -2.28 -29.80 -15.82
C ALA A 123 -2.61 -29.82 -14.33
N VAL A 124 -3.19 -28.72 -13.82
CA VAL A 124 -3.61 -28.62 -12.42
C VAL A 124 -4.70 -29.63 -12.07
N LEU A 125 -5.73 -29.76 -12.90
CA LEU A 125 -6.83 -30.68 -12.67
C LEU A 125 -6.33 -32.16 -12.68
N MET A 126 -5.48 -32.51 -13.63
CA MET A 126 -4.86 -33.82 -13.72
C MET A 126 -3.96 -34.11 -12.53
N SER A 127 -3.21 -33.09 -12.04
CA SER A 127 -2.41 -33.17 -10.81
C SER A 127 -3.28 -33.54 -9.62
N PHE A 128 -4.39 -32.82 -9.39
CA PHE A 128 -5.29 -33.12 -8.27
C PHE A 128 -5.98 -34.47 -8.38
N VAL A 129 -6.47 -34.83 -9.55
CA VAL A 129 -7.11 -36.13 -9.76
C VAL A 129 -6.14 -37.28 -9.50
N LEU A 130 -4.94 -37.21 -10.06
CA LEU A 130 -3.90 -38.25 -9.87
C LEU A 130 -3.41 -38.31 -8.42
N ALA A 131 -3.29 -37.16 -7.74
CA ALA A 131 -2.93 -37.13 -6.32
C ALA A 131 -4.01 -37.76 -5.45
N TYR A 132 -5.30 -37.49 -5.72
CA TYR A 132 -6.41 -38.11 -5.02
C TYR A 132 -6.38 -39.65 -5.13
N PHE A 133 -6.14 -40.17 -6.33
CA PHE A 133 -5.97 -41.62 -6.54
C PHE A 133 -4.68 -42.15 -5.88
N SER A 134 -3.57 -41.42 -5.89
CA SER A 134 -2.32 -41.83 -5.25
C SER A 134 -2.49 -42.02 -3.74
N LEU A 135 -3.24 -41.13 -3.08
CA LEU A 135 -3.57 -41.27 -1.65
C LEU A 135 -4.41 -42.54 -1.32
N ARG A 136 -5.24 -43.02 -2.25
CA ARG A 136 -6.08 -44.21 -2.06
C ARG A 136 -5.38 -45.50 -2.39
N THR A 137 -4.36 -45.45 -3.27
CA THR A 137 -3.66 -46.64 -3.76
C THR A 137 -2.30 -46.85 -3.09
N GLY A 138 -1.92 -45.99 -2.14
CA GLY A 138 -0.60 -46.06 -1.48
C GLY A 138 0.58 -45.65 -2.35
N LEU A 139 0.33 -44.97 -3.48
CA LEU A 139 1.34 -44.52 -4.42
C LEU A 139 1.85 -43.08 -4.14
N GLU A 140 1.79 -42.63 -2.87
CA GLU A 140 2.13 -41.29 -2.43
C GLU A 140 3.61 -40.90 -2.69
N ASN A 141 4.52 -41.89 -2.69
CA ASN A 141 5.97 -41.68 -2.87
C ASN A 141 6.46 -42.09 -4.28
N THR A 142 5.58 -42.12 -5.26
CA THR A 142 5.97 -42.42 -6.66
C THR A 142 6.44 -41.13 -7.34
N LEU A 143 7.48 -41.20 -8.14
CA LEU A 143 8.09 -40.06 -8.86
C LEU A 143 8.69 -38.97 -7.95
N GLY A 144 8.92 -39.27 -6.66
CA GLY A 144 9.50 -38.37 -5.68
C GLY A 144 8.47 -37.56 -4.87
N GLY A 145 7.19 -37.45 -5.35
CA GLY A 145 6.12 -36.75 -4.63
C GLY A 145 4.82 -37.55 -4.65
N SER A 146 4.19 -37.67 -5.80
CA SER A 146 3.04 -38.53 -6.11
C SER A 146 2.84 -38.56 -7.62
N LEU A 147 1.91 -39.39 -8.11
CA LEU A 147 1.55 -39.32 -9.54
C LEU A 147 1.02 -37.95 -9.95
N GLY A 148 0.49 -37.17 -9.02
CA GLY A 148 0.02 -35.80 -9.21
C GLY A 148 1.06 -34.72 -8.90
N GLY A 149 2.27 -35.09 -8.46
CA GLY A 149 3.29 -34.16 -7.96
C GLY A 149 3.00 -33.71 -6.52
N GLU A 150 3.97 -33.01 -5.91
CA GLU A 150 3.85 -32.54 -4.52
C GLU A 150 2.74 -31.48 -4.37
N CYS A 151 2.61 -30.57 -5.33
CA CYS A 151 1.57 -29.55 -5.33
C CYS A 151 0.16 -30.15 -5.34
N GLY A 152 -0.08 -31.19 -6.17
CA GLY A 152 -1.35 -31.94 -6.19
C GLY A 152 -1.60 -32.65 -4.88
N LEU A 153 -0.58 -33.32 -4.31
CA LEU A 153 -0.66 -34.06 -3.07
C LEU A 153 -1.03 -33.15 -1.88
N GLN A 154 -0.34 -32.02 -1.72
CA GLN A 154 -0.61 -31.04 -0.68
C GLN A 154 -1.99 -30.40 -0.85
N GLY A 155 -2.38 -30.09 -2.09
CA GLY A 155 -3.69 -29.53 -2.40
C GLY A 155 -4.83 -30.47 -2.04
N ILE A 156 -4.72 -31.77 -2.35
CA ILE A 156 -5.73 -32.78 -1.98
C ILE A 156 -5.78 -33.01 -0.48
N LYS A 157 -4.63 -33.11 0.21
CA LYS A 157 -4.59 -33.23 1.67
C LYS A 157 -5.28 -32.02 2.33
N TRP A 158 -5.05 -30.82 1.82
CA TRP A 158 -5.73 -29.63 2.31
C TRP A 158 -7.23 -29.65 2.05
N MET A 159 -7.68 -30.03 0.86
CA MET A 159 -9.12 -30.16 0.53
C MET A 159 -9.80 -31.21 1.43
N GLU A 160 -9.17 -32.35 1.65
CA GLU A 160 -9.73 -33.42 2.51
C GLU A 160 -9.83 -33.01 3.98
N THR A 161 -8.91 -32.19 4.49
CA THR A 161 -9.02 -31.64 5.84
C THR A 161 -10.13 -30.61 5.98
N MET A 162 -10.47 -29.88 4.90
CA MET A 162 -11.52 -28.85 4.92
C MET A 162 -12.93 -29.40 4.71
N VAL A 163 -13.11 -30.29 3.72
CA VAL A 163 -14.45 -30.71 3.30
C VAL A 163 -14.66 -32.24 3.37
N GLY A 164 -13.64 -32.98 3.72
CA GLY A 164 -13.68 -34.45 3.77
C GLY A 164 -13.49 -35.11 2.41
N SER A 165 -13.16 -36.40 2.45
CA SER A 165 -12.71 -37.18 1.28
C SER A 165 -13.80 -37.36 0.21
N ILE A 166 -15.05 -37.68 0.63
CA ILE A 166 -16.15 -37.93 -0.29
C ILE A 166 -16.56 -36.67 -1.04
N VAL A 167 -16.60 -35.51 -0.33
CA VAL A 167 -16.96 -34.23 -0.94
C VAL A 167 -15.86 -33.77 -1.89
N THR A 168 -14.57 -33.99 -1.54
CA THR A 168 -13.43 -33.71 -2.43
C THR A 168 -13.55 -34.48 -3.75
N PHE A 169 -13.96 -35.75 -3.73
CA PHE A 169 -14.21 -36.52 -4.95
C PHE A 169 -15.25 -35.86 -5.85
N PHE A 170 -16.40 -35.48 -5.29
CA PHE A 170 -17.46 -34.84 -6.08
C PHE A 170 -17.03 -33.48 -6.62
N ILE A 171 -16.29 -32.70 -5.87
CA ILE A 171 -15.73 -31.43 -6.34
C ILE A 171 -14.80 -31.66 -7.54
N LEU A 172 -13.91 -32.65 -7.50
CA LEU A 172 -13.03 -32.98 -8.61
C LEU A 172 -13.82 -33.44 -9.85
N VAL A 173 -14.86 -34.26 -9.67
CA VAL A 173 -15.75 -34.68 -10.77
C VAL A 173 -16.44 -33.48 -11.43
N ILE A 174 -16.94 -32.54 -10.64
CA ILE A 174 -17.58 -31.31 -11.14
C ILE A 174 -16.56 -30.50 -11.95
N PHE A 175 -15.35 -30.29 -11.43
CA PHE A 175 -14.30 -29.56 -12.18
C PHE A 175 -13.91 -30.26 -13.47
N CYS A 176 -13.84 -31.58 -13.50
CA CYS A 176 -13.61 -32.33 -14.73
C CYS A 176 -14.74 -32.14 -15.76
N ILE A 177 -15.99 -32.15 -15.33
CA ILE A 177 -17.16 -31.90 -16.18
C ILE A 177 -17.10 -30.48 -16.75
N VAL A 178 -16.87 -29.47 -15.89
CA VAL A 178 -16.76 -28.08 -16.31
C VAL A 178 -15.60 -27.90 -17.30
N TRP A 179 -14.44 -28.48 -17.04
CA TRP A 179 -13.30 -28.39 -17.96
C TRP A 179 -13.61 -29.04 -19.32
N THR A 180 -14.23 -30.23 -19.33
CA THR A 180 -14.64 -30.95 -20.54
C THR A 180 -15.65 -30.13 -21.35
N PHE A 181 -16.56 -29.42 -20.69
CA PHE A 181 -17.54 -28.52 -21.31
C PHE A 181 -16.85 -27.40 -22.11
N PHE A 182 -15.75 -26.80 -21.57
CA PHE A 182 -15.00 -25.75 -22.27
C PHE A 182 -14.08 -26.27 -23.38
N VAL A 183 -13.63 -27.53 -23.30
CA VAL A 183 -12.72 -28.15 -24.28
C VAL A 183 -13.47 -28.76 -25.45
N SER A 184 -14.58 -29.49 -25.21
CA SER A 184 -15.29 -30.29 -26.21
C SER A 184 -16.62 -29.68 -26.63
N ARG A 185 -16.68 -29.14 -27.84
CA ARG A 185 -17.96 -28.66 -28.45
C ARG A 185 -19.03 -29.74 -28.55
N ARG A 186 -18.65 -31.01 -28.76
CA ARG A 186 -19.59 -32.12 -28.80
C ARG A 186 -20.18 -32.40 -27.42
N PHE A 187 -19.37 -32.36 -26.38
CA PHE A 187 -19.83 -32.56 -25.00
C PHE A 187 -20.73 -31.41 -24.55
N SER A 188 -20.39 -30.16 -24.86
CA SER A 188 -21.23 -29.01 -24.52
C SER A 188 -22.60 -29.06 -25.21
N ALA A 189 -22.65 -29.44 -26.50
CA ALA A 189 -23.91 -29.62 -27.21
C ALA A 189 -24.75 -30.77 -26.63
N TRP A 190 -24.09 -31.88 -26.30
CA TRP A 190 -24.77 -33.02 -25.67
C TRP A 190 -25.34 -32.65 -24.27
N PHE A 191 -24.54 -31.93 -23.46
CA PHE A 191 -24.93 -31.53 -22.11
C PHE A 191 -26.12 -30.56 -22.11
N VAL A 192 -26.16 -29.62 -23.06
CA VAL A 192 -27.32 -28.71 -23.26
C VAL A 192 -28.57 -29.51 -23.68
N ASN A 193 -28.44 -30.44 -24.63
CA ASN A 193 -29.58 -31.24 -25.09
C ASN A 193 -30.14 -32.19 -24.01
N VAL A 194 -29.31 -32.74 -23.12
CA VAL A 194 -29.75 -33.53 -21.95
C VAL A 194 -30.53 -32.63 -20.97
N GLY A 195 -30.12 -31.38 -20.78
CA GLY A 195 -30.84 -30.41 -19.95
C GLY A 195 -32.21 -30.02 -20.52
N GLU A 196 -32.32 -29.87 -21.83
CA GLU A 196 -33.61 -29.63 -22.52
C GLU A 196 -34.53 -30.85 -22.48
N GLY A 197 -33.97 -32.08 -22.52
CA GLY A 197 -34.76 -33.33 -22.40
C GLY A 197 -35.32 -33.57 -21.00
N ILE A 198 -34.70 -33.07 -19.94
CA ILE A 198 -35.19 -33.16 -18.57
C ILE A 198 -36.26 -32.08 -18.30
N ALA A 199 -36.14 -30.93 -18.91
CA ALA A 199 -37.10 -29.82 -18.78
C ALA A 199 -38.39 -30.09 -19.58
N ALA A 200 -38.35 -30.95 -20.61
CA ALA A 200 -39.52 -31.31 -21.46
C ALA A 200 -40.50 -32.32 -20.85
N THR A 201 -40.19 -32.86 -19.66
CA THR A 201 -41.12 -33.82 -18.96
C THR A 201 -42.06 -33.17 -17.95
N ASP A 202 -41.97 -31.86 -17.71
CA ASP A 202 -42.79 -31.17 -16.70
C ASP A 202 -43.63 -29.96 -17.18
N GLU A 203 -43.80 -29.72 -18.48
CA GLU A 203 -44.72 -28.66 -18.94
C GLU A 203 -45.40 -29.00 -20.28
N GLU A 204 -46.55 -29.69 -20.19
CA GLU A 204 -47.69 -29.43 -21.07
C GLU A 204 -48.54 -28.34 -20.42
N SER A 205 -48.29 -27.08 -20.71
CA SER A 205 -49.26 -25.99 -20.87
C SER A 205 -48.62 -24.61 -20.90
N GLY A 206 -48.73 -23.90 -22.03
CA GLY A 206 -48.89 -22.43 -22.01
C GLY A 206 -47.68 -21.56 -22.32
N GLU A 207 -47.76 -21.02 -23.53
CA GLU A 207 -47.29 -19.67 -23.90
C GLU A 207 -45.83 -19.42 -24.28
N GLU A 208 -45.70 -19.03 -25.54
CA GLU A 208 -44.56 -18.36 -26.17
C GLU A 208 -44.09 -17.15 -25.38
N GLN A 209 -42.83 -17.10 -25.01
CA GLN A 209 -42.11 -15.85 -24.86
C GLN A 209 -40.58 -16.04 -24.98
N ASP A 210 -40.05 -15.34 -26.00
CA ASP A 210 -38.70 -14.76 -26.20
C ASP A 210 -37.46 -15.44 -25.59
N LYS A 211 -36.76 -16.17 -26.43
CA LYS A 211 -35.37 -16.57 -26.27
C LYS A 211 -34.45 -15.35 -26.35
N LYS A 212 -34.03 -14.81 -25.22
CA LYS A 212 -32.79 -14.00 -25.16
C LYS A 212 -31.62 -14.86 -24.73
N THR A 213 -30.89 -15.38 -25.69
CA THR A 213 -29.65 -16.14 -25.50
C THR A 213 -28.53 -15.20 -25.04
N PHE A 214 -27.92 -15.56 -23.94
CA PHE A 214 -26.77 -14.86 -23.35
C PHE A 214 -25.52 -15.11 -24.21
N ASN A 215 -25.20 -14.19 -25.14
CA ASN A 215 -23.98 -14.22 -25.97
C ASN A 215 -22.89 -13.38 -25.32
N PHE A 216 -21.97 -14.01 -24.56
CA PHE A 216 -20.81 -13.32 -23.96
C PHE A 216 -19.52 -13.41 -24.80
N PHE A 217 -19.46 -14.18 -25.88
CA PHE A 217 -18.30 -14.31 -26.74
C PHE A 217 -18.71 -14.47 -28.20
N ARG A 218 -19.02 -13.35 -28.87
CA ARG A 218 -18.98 -13.33 -30.33
C ARG A 218 -18.56 -11.94 -30.81
N LYS A 219 -17.32 -11.85 -31.26
CA LYS A 219 -16.88 -10.76 -32.13
C LYS A 219 -16.80 -11.33 -33.54
N ASP A 220 -17.59 -10.73 -34.38
CA ASP A 220 -17.87 -11.11 -35.75
C ASP A 220 -16.64 -11.28 -36.62
N GLU A 221 -16.61 -12.39 -37.37
CA GLU A 221 -16.05 -12.48 -38.70
C GLU A 221 -17.22 -12.75 -39.65
N THR A 222 -17.51 -11.80 -40.54
CA THR A 222 -17.83 -11.95 -41.93
C THR A 222 -18.57 -10.75 -42.47
N ARG A 223 -17.94 -10.03 -43.36
CA ARG A 223 -18.59 -9.54 -44.56
C ARG A 223 -17.52 -9.19 -45.59
N THR A 224 -17.43 -10.03 -46.59
CA THR A 224 -16.93 -9.77 -47.94
C THR A 224 -17.97 -8.93 -48.69
N GLY A 225 -17.51 -7.99 -49.50
CA GLY A 225 -18.31 -7.45 -50.58
C GLY A 225 -17.98 -6.03 -50.98
N ASP A 226 -17.17 -5.93 -52.02
CA ASP A 226 -17.16 -4.96 -53.12
C ASP A 226 -17.20 -3.45 -52.92
N GLY A 227 -16.13 -2.82 -53.37
CA GLY A 227 -16.18 -1.87 -54.47
C GLY A 227 -16.30 -0.39 -54.11
N GLN A 228 -15.22 0.32 -54.13
CA GLN A 228 -14.93 1.43 -55.04
C GLN A 228 -13.83 2.33 -54.43
N GLU A 229 -12.77 2.46 -55.23
CA GLU A 229 -11.73 3.47 -55.15
C GLU A 229 -12.34 4.89 -55.25
N VAL A 230 -11.91 5.76 -54.35
CA VAL A 230 -11.87 7.20 -54.58
C VAL A 230 -10.57 7.71 -53.97
N GLU A 231 -9.64 8.09 -54.80
CA GLU A 231 -8.47 8.89 -54.48
C GLU A 231 -8.90 10.26 -53.92
N PRO A 232 -8.16 10.85 -53.01
CA PRO A 232 -8.10 12.29 -52.83
C PRO A 232 -6.73 12.83 -53.23
N ASP A 233 -6.83 13.86 -54.01
CA ASP A 233 -5.85 14.77 -54.54
C ASP A 233 -5.03 15.50 -53.47
N PRO A 234 -3.77 15.86 -53.74
CA PRO A 234 -2.87 16.50 -52.80
C PRO A 234 -2.93 18.03 -52.89
N GLU A 235 -2.87 18.71 -51.78
CA GLU A 235 -2.24 20.03 -51.61
C GLU A 235 -2.50 20.61 -50.22
N ASN A 236 -1.53 20.70 -49.34
CA ASN A 236 -0.72 21.84 -48.97
C ASN A 236 0.09 21.56 -47.70
N PRO A 237 1.35 21.93 -47.65
CA PRO A 237 2.20 21.74 -46.45
C PRO A 237 2.03 22.93 -45.49
N ILE A 238 1.82 22.63 -44.22
CA ILE A 238 1.97 23.60 -43.14
C ILE A 238 3.26 23.33 -42.42
N ASP A 239 4.06 24.37 -42.37
CA ASP A 239 5.40 24.47 -41.77
C ASP A 239 5.46 23.93 -40.33
N ALA A 240 6.50 23.16 -40.08
CA ALA A 240 6.95 22.81 -38.75
C ALA A 240 7.88 23.89 -38.19
N ASP A 241 7.49 24.52 -37.09
CA ASP A 241 8.36 25.37 -36.30
C ASP A 241 9.39 24.53 -35.58
N PRO A 242 10.65 24.99 -35.44
CA PRO A 242 11.70 24.24 -34.79
C PRO A 242 11.64 24.35 -33.29
N GLU A 243 11.96 23.24 -32.62
CA GLU A 243 12.22 23.16 -31.18
C GLU A 243 13.31 24.17 -30.75
N PRO A 244 13.17 24.80 -29.59
CA PRO A 244 14.22 25.66 -29.03
C PRO A 244 15.32 24.83 -28.39
N GLU A 245 16.56 25.09 -28.81
CA GLU A 245 17.78 24.57 -28.24
C GLU A 245 17.95 25.00 -26.78
N GLU A 246 18.35 24.05 -25.90
CA GLU A 246 18.76 24.34 -24.53
C GLU A 246 20.07 25.13 -24.49
N PRO A 247 20.22 26.15 -23.61
CA PRO A 247 21.46 26.89 -23.49
C PRO A 247 22.52 26.10 -22.71
N VAL A 248 23.63 25.88 -23.37
CA VAL A 248 24.88 25.33 -22.78
C VAL A 248 25.44 26.33 -21.78
N ILE A 249 25.58 25.91 -20.51
CA ILE A 249 26.28 26.66 -19.46
C ILE A 249 27.77 26.33 -19.53
N PRO A 250 28.66 27.32 -19.73
CA PRO A 250 30.09 27.07 -19.68
C PRO A 250 30.64 26.96 -18.24
N GLU A 251 31.53 25.98 -18.02
CA GLU A 251 32.28 25.80 -16.77
C GLU A 251 33.09 27.04 -16.37
N PRO A 252 33.17 27.38 -15.08
CA PRO A 252 34.00 28.49 -14.62
C PRO A 252 35.49 28.08 -14.45
N GLN A 253 36.36 28.81 -15.11
CA GLN A 253 37.81 28.76 -14.87
C GLN A 253 38.19 29.49 -13.58
N PRO A 254 39.26 29.09 -12.89
CA PRO A 254 39.67 29.68 -11.61
C PRO A 254 40.33 31.02 -11.80
N VAL A 255 39.82 32.06 -11.15
CA VAL A 255 40.42 33.41 -11.11
C VAL A 255 41.25 33.59 -9.83
N ALA A 256 42.45 34.06 -9.98
CA ALA A 256 43.40 34.42 -8.92
C ALA A 256 42.91 35.62 -8.08
N PRO A 257 43.38 35.78 -6.83
CA PRO A 257 42.85 36.78 -5.89
C PRO A 257 43.25 38.22 -6.27
N ALA A 258 42.25 39.08 -6.41
CA ALA A 258 42.42 40.50 -6.62
C ALA A 258 42.43 41.25 -5.29
N VAL A 259 43.38 42.17 -5.21
CA VAL A 259 43.69 43.10 -4.13
C VAL A 259 42.52 44.06 -3.89
N GLU A 260 42.15 44.27 -2.61
CA GLU A 260 41.16 45.26 -2.18
C GLU A 260 41.64 46.70 -2.50
N PRO A 261 40.77 47.55 -3.07
CA PRO A 261 41.03 48.99 -3.09
C PRO A 261 40.35 49.68 -1.89
N GLN A 262 41.13 50.55 -1.22
CA GLN A 262 40.68 51.39 -0.13
C GLN A 262 39.58 52.38 -0.57
N PRO A 263 38.66 52.78 0.34
CA PRO A 263 37.55 53.66 -0.01
C PRO A 263 38.00 55.14 -0.09
N VAL A 264 37.68 55.77 -1.21
CA VAL A 264 37.74 57.19 -1.42
C VAL A 264 36.56 57.88 -0.75
N PRO A 265 36.71 58.98 0.02
CA PRO A 265 35.57 59.62 0.70
C PRO A 265 34.66 60.35 -0.29
N ALA A 266 33.38 60.04 -0.20
CA ALA A 266 32.31 60.69 -0.95
C ALA A 266 32.03 62.10 -0.44
N PRO A 267 31.69 63.08 -1.30
CA PRO A 267 31.36 64.43 -0.89
C PRO A 267 30.06 64.51 -0.14
N GLN A 268 30.05 65.23 1.00
CA GLN A 268 28.87 65.45 1.81
C GLN A 268 27.82 66.28 1.06
N PRO A 269 26.55 65.85 1.01
CA PRO A 269 25.46 66.69 0.56
C PRO A 269 25.11 67.76 1.58
N LYS A 270 24.82 68.96 1.11
CA LYS A 270 24.35 70.12 1.92
C LYS A 270 22.95 69.79 2.53
N PRO A 271 22.62 70.31 3.70
CA PRO A 271 21.33 69.97 4.35
C PRO A 271 20.20 70.67 3.60
N ASP A 272 19.36 69.86 2.94
CA ASP A 272 18.03 70.27 2.51
C ASP A 272 17.08 70.22 3.70
N ASN A 273 16.54 71.36 4.06
CA ASN A 273 15.49 71.53 5.05
C ASN A 273 14.15 71.00 4.48
N PHE A 274 14.00 69.67 4.37
CA PHE A 274 12.74 69.05 4.07
C PHE A 274 12.36 68.15 5.24
N THR A 275 11.41 68.61 6.09
CA THR A 275 10.86 67.84 7.18
C THR A 275 9.60 67.16 6.67
N ILE A 276 9.65 65.87 6.48
CA ILE A 276 8.44 65.01 6.28
C ILE A 276 7.93 64.68 7.65
N GLN A 277 6.77 65.23 8.04
CA GLN A 277 5.99 64.72 9.16
C GLN A 277 5.19 63.53 8.64
N HIS A 278 5.64 62.36 9.01
CA HIS A 278 4.79 61.19 8.93
C HIS A 278 3.76 61.28 10.08
N GLY A 279 2.48 61.25 9.73
CA GLY A 279 1.43 61.05 10.74
C GLY A 279 1.66 59.75 11.46
N ASP A 280 1.53 59.75 12.75
CA ASP A 280 1.69 58.55 13.60
C ASP A 280 0.83 57.40 13.05
N ASP A 281 1.49 56.34 12.59
CA ASP A 281 0.87 55.05 12.32
C ASP A 281 0.42 54.43 13.66
N ILE A 282 -0.81 54.71 14.02
CA ILE A 282 -1.44 54.30 15.29
C ILE A 282 -1.61 52.75 15.36
N SER A 283 -1.34 52.00 14.28
CA SER A 283 -1.71 50.58 14.22
C SER A 283 -0.61 49.56 14.55
N THR A 284 0.65 49.97 14.67
CA THR A 284 1.75 49.00 14.78
C THR A 284 2.42 48.93 16.16
N GLU A 285 2.23 49.85 17.05
CA GLU A 285 2.89 49.84 18.36
C GLU A 285 2.09 49.18 19.49
N VAL A 286 0.75 49.08 19.38
CA VAL A 286 -0.10 48.48 20.42
C VAL A 286 -0.02 46.97 20.49
N THR A 287 0.41 46.32 19.43
CA THR A 287 0.52 44.83 19.34
C THR A 287 1.87 44.29 19.82
N ARG A 288 2.91 45.13 19.96
CA ARG A 288 4.28 44.66 20.32
C ARG A 288 4.45 44.37 21.81
N ASP A 289 3.63 44.91 22.67
CA ASP A 289 3.74 44.73 24.12
C ASP A 289 2.81 43.66 24.69
N LEU A 290 1.96 43.03 23.88
CA LEU A 290 1.11 41.97 24.36
C LEU A 290 1.88 40.63 24.42
N PRO A 291 1.77 39.90 25.55
CA PRO A 291 2.42 38.58 25.65
C PRO A 291 1.89 37.65 24.57
N ARG A 292 2.73 36.68 24.15
CA ARG A 292 2.33 35.61 23.24
C ARG A 292 1.08 34.91 23.73
N ILE A 293 0.19 34.50 22.83
CA ILE A 293 -0.97 33.71 23.19
C ILE A 293 -0.50 32.36 23.76
N ASP A 294 -0.85 32.08 25.01
CA ASP A 294 -0.68 30.75 25.58
C ASP A 294 -1.88 29.87 25.20
N VAL A 295 -1.66 28.93 24.30
CA VAL A 295 -2.74 28.01 23.85
C VAL A 295 -3.14 26.98 24.91
N ARG A 296 -2.43 26.92 26.05
CA ARG A 296 -2.72 26.05 27.19
C ARG A 296 -3.67 26.71 28.21
N GLU A 297 -3.98 27.99 28.05
CA GLU A 297 -4.81 28.79 28.99
C GLU A 297 -6.18 28.14 29.22
N GLU A 298 -6.80 27.49 28.22
CA GLU A 298 -8.09 26.81 28.40
C GLU A 298 -8.03 25.62 29.38
N LEU A 299 -6.86 24.97 29.51
CA LEU A 299 -6.57 23.87 30.42
C LEU A 299 -5.31 24.17 31.27
N GLU A 300 -5.19 25.37 31.82
CA GLU A 300 -4.02 25.82 32.56
C GLU A 300 -3.62 24.87 33.70
N ASN A 301 -4.59 24.21 34.33
CA ASN A 301 -4.37 23.30 35.44
C ASN A 301 -4.08 21.87 35.01
N TYR A 302 -3.99 21.58 33.70
CA TYR A 302 -3.66 20.24 33.22
C TYR A 302 -2.25 19.85 33.59
N LYS A 303 -2.09 18.66 34.17
CA LYS A 303 -0.81 18.05 34.54
C LYS A 303 -0.53 16.84 33.66
N PHE A 304 0.66 16.77 33.12
CA PHE A 304 1.10 15.58 32.42
C PHE A 304 1.11 14.37 33.37
N PRO A 305 0.84 13.17 32.86
CA PRO A 305 0.87 11.93 33.64
C PRO A 305 2.23 11.75 34.32
N SER A 306 2.24 11.31 35.60
CA SER A 306 3.48 10.99 36.30
C SER A 306 4.13 9.75 35.73
N LEU A 307 5.47 9.72 35.68
CA LEU A 307 6.23 8.51 35.35
C LEU A 307 6.05 7.37 36.35
N ASP A 308 5.50 7.66 37.55
CA ASP A 308 5.21 6.63 38.56
C ASP A 308 4.05 5.72 38.19
N LEU A 309 3.24 6.10 37.20
CA LEU A 309 2.19 5.25 36.61
C LEU A 309 2.76 4.12 35.73
N LEU A 310 4.05 4.18 35.41
CA LEU A 310 4.76 3.21 34.59
C LEU A 310 5.63 2.30 35.44
N ASN A 311 5.66 1.02 35.07
CA ASN A 311 6.46 -0.02 35.75
C ASN A 311 7.93 0.04 35.36
N ASP A 312 8.81 -0.32 36.29
CA ASP A 312 10.25 -0.41 36.05
C ASP A 312 10.68 -1.76 35.46
N TYR A 313 9.87 -2.79 35.61
CA TYR A 313 10.16 -4.17 35.18
C TYR A 313 11.54 -4.67 35.62
N SER A 314 12.03 -4.26 36.81
CA SER A 314 13.37 -4.54 37.31
C SER A 314 13.68 -6.04 37.35
N ASP A 315 12.69 -6.89 37.64
CA ASP A 315 12.82 -8.35 37.67
C ASP A 315 13.03 -8.97 36.26
N MET A 316 12.74 -8.24 35.19
CA MET A 316 12.87 -8.68 33.78
C MET A 316 14.06 -8.03 33.09
N VAL A 317 14.87 -7.25 33.80
CA VAL A 317 16.08 -6.64 33.27
C VAL A 317 17.28 -7.52 33.66
N HIS A 318 17.86 -8.18 32.65
CA HIS A 318 18.97 -9.10 32.86
C HIS A 318 20.26 -8.56 32.23
N SER A 319 21.38 -8.73 32.90
CA SER A 319 22.69 -8.45 32.33
C SER A 319 23.25 -9.71 31.65
N VAL A 320 23.83 -9.53 30.45
CA VAL A 320 24.49 -10.62 29.74
C VAL A 320 25.77 -11.01 30.48
N SER A 321 25.95 -12.30 30.81
CA SER A 321 27.09 -12.76 31.56
C SER A 321 28.40 -12.68 30.74
N SER A 322 29.52 -12.37 31.40
CA SER A 322 30.84 -12.38 30.75
C SER A 322 31.21 -13.76 30.17
N GLU A 323 30.66 -14.83 30.72
CA GLU A 323 30.87 -16.20 30.25
C GLU A 323 30.14 -16.48 28.95
N GLU A 324 28.90 -15.98 28.78
CA GLU A 324 28.14 -16.06 27.55
C GLU A 324 28.86 -15.33 26.43
N LEU A 325 29.33 -14.10 26.70
CA LEU A 325 30.06 -13.30 25.72
C LEU A 325 31.35 -14.00 25.26
N LYS A 326 32.12 -14.56 26.17
CA LYS A 326 33.36 -15.31 25.88
C LYS A 326 33.06 -16.59 25.10
N ARG A 327 32.06 -17.36 25.51
CA ARG A 327 31.62 -18.58 24.85
C ARG A 327 31.20 -18.31 23.38
N ASN A 328 30.37 -17.31 23.15
CA ASN A 328 29.89 -16.98 21.83
C ASN A 328 31.04 -16.44 20.96
N ASN A 329 31.91 -15.58 21.48
CA ASN A 329 33.10 -15.11 20.78
C ASN A 329 34.01 -16.28 20.34
N PHE A 330 34.26 -17.21 21.25
CA PHE A 330 35.08 -18.41 20.94
C PHE A 330 34.45 -19.24 19.82
N LYS A 331 33.15 -19.51 19.88
CA LYS A 331 32.41 -20.26 18.85
C LYS A 331 32.45 -19.57 17.48
N ILE A 332 32.23 -18.25 17.42
CA ILE A 332 32.31 -17.48 16.19
C ILE A 332 33.72 -17.57 15.57
N ARG A 333 34.78 -17.35 16.37
CA ARG A 333 36.16 -17.42 15.89
C ARG A 333 36.50 -18.83 15.42
N ALA A 334 36.20 -19.86 16.18
CA ALA A 334 36.49 -21.25 15.83
C ALA A 334 35.78 -21.68 14.53
N THR A 335 34.56 -21.24 14.33
CA THR A 335 33.82 -21.49 13.07
C THR A 335 34.51 -20.82 11.90
N LEU A 336 34.84 -19.53 12.01
CA LEU A 336 35.52 -18.80 10.93
C LEU A 336 36.91 -19.38 10.59
N GLU A 337 37.67 -19.79 11.59
CA GLU A 337 38.96 -20.49 11.46
C GLU A 337 38.83 -21.83 10.72
N THR A 338 37.80 -22.63 11.06
CA THR A 338 37.50 -23.90 10.38
C THR A 338 37.34 -23.73 8.87
N TYR A 339 36.73 -22.62 8.46
CA TYR A 339 36.57 -22.27 7.04
C TYR A 339 37.73 -21.42 6.47
N LYS A 340 38.86 -21.34 7.17
CA LYS A 340 40.08 -20.59 6.78
C LYS A 340 39.85 -19.11 6.56
N ILE A 341 38.94 -18.51 7.31
CA ILE A 341 38.65 -17.08 7.30
C ILE A 341 39.40 -16.41 8.45
N GLY A 342 40.40 -15.60 8.11
CA GLY A 342 41.20 -14.86 9.09
C GLY A 342 40.37 -13.74 9.72
N VAL A 343 40.48 -13.61 11.05
CA VAL A 343 39.80 -12.55 11.82
C VAL A 343 40.80 -11.84 12.71
N GLU A 344 40.92 -10.52 12.55
CA GLU A 344 41.83 -9.70 13.36
C GLU A 344 41.27 -9.51 14.78
N LYS A 345 40.04 -9.05 14.86
CA LYS A 345 39.40 -8.67 16.13
C LYS A 345 37.91 -8.99 16.11
N VAL A 346 37.36 -9.34 17.27
CA VAL A 346 35.92 -9.39 17.51
C VAL A 346 35.58 -8.53 18.72
N THR A 347 34.61 -7.65 18.59
CA THR A 347 34.11 -6.78 19.67
C THR A 347 32.64 -7.04 19.88
N ALA A 348 32.23 -7.26 21.14
CA ALA A 348 30.81 -7.43 21.46
C ALA A 348 30.19 -6.10 21.93
N VAL A 349 29.04 -5.76 21.38
CA VAL A 349 28.17 -4.65 21.79
C VAL A 349 26.89 -5.26 22.35
N VAL A 350 26.71 -5.16 23.66
CA VAL A 350 25.59 -5.81 24.36
C VAL A 350 24.35 -4.93 24.25
N GLY A 351 23.24 -5.52 23.79
CA GLY A 351 21.92 -4.91 23.81
C GLY A 351 20.95 -5.70 24.69
N PRO A 352 19.71 -5.22 24.85
CA PRO A 352 18.76 -5.83 25.77
C PRO A 352 18.31 -7.24 25.34
N THR A 353 18.11 -7.49 24.07
CA THR A 353 17.63 -8.77 23.53
C THR A 353 18.65 -9.48 22.65
N ILE A 354 19.58 -8.75 22.11
CA ILE A 354 20.65 -9.25 21.23
C ILE A 354 22.00 -8.68 21.64
N THR A 355 23.06 -9.44 21.39
CA THR A 355 24.44 -8.95 21.39
C THR A 355 24.98 -8.90 19.97
N LEU A 356 25.51 -7.74 19.56
CA LEU A 356 26.15 -7.54 18.27
C LEU A 356 27.64 -7.83 18.37
N TYR A 357 28.11 -8.89 17.71
CA TYR A 357 29.52 -9.23 17.58
C TYR A 357 30.07 -8.59 16.29
N LYS A 358 30.88 -7.52 16.43
CA LYS A 358 31.57 -6.87 15.31
C LYS A 358 32.82 -7.67 14.99
N VAL A 359 32.83 -8.35 13.87
CA VAL A 359 33.95 -9.15 13.36
C VAL A 359 34.75 -8.30 12.37
N PHE A 360 36.00 -8.05 12.68
CA PHE A 360 36.94 -7.36 11.80
C PHE A 360 37.70 -8.40 11.00
N PRO A 361 37.46 -8.54 9.68
CA PRO A 361 38.14 -9.53 8.87
C PRO A 361 39.62 -9.17 8.65
N ALA A 362 40.49 -10.16 8.55
CA ALA A 362 41.87 -9.96 8.17
C ALA A 362 41.97 -9.42 6.73
N SER A 363 43.11 -8.76 6.44
CA SER A 363 43.37 -8.22 5.12
C SER A 363 43.24 -9.28 4.02
N GLY A 364 42.51 -8.97 2.95
CA GLY A 364 42.27 -9.89 1.83
C GLY A 364 41.06 -10.81 1.97
N VAL A 365 40.36 -10.83 3.10
CA VAL A 365 39.13 -11.63 3.28
C VAL A 365 37.95 -10.95 2.63
N LYS A 366 37.22 -11.66 1.78
CA LYS A 366 35.99 -11.18 1.17
C LYS A 366 34.82 -11.20 2.17
N ILE A 367 34.09 -10.10 2.26
CA ILE A 367 32.91 -9.95 3.13
C ILE A 367 31.88 -11.04 2.86
N SER A 368 31.61 -11.35 1.58
CA SER A 368 30.65 -12.37 1.17
C SER A 368 31.01 -13.78 1.64
N ALA A 369 32.29 -14.04 1.92
CA ALA A 369 32.70 -15.33 2.48
C ALA A 369 32.22 -15.52 3.91
N ILE A 370 32.23 -14.45 4.72
CA ILE A 370 31.70 -14.50 6.09
C ILE A 370 30.17 -14.56 6.07
N GLU A 371 29.52 -13.76 5.21
CA GLU A 371 28.04 -13.75 5.06
C GLU A 371 27.49 -15.11 4.62
N GLY A 372 28.27 -15.84 3.79
CA GLY A 372 27.94 -17.19 3.36
C GLY A 372 27.85 -18.21 4.49
N LEU A 373 28.53 -17.95 5.63
CA LEU A 373 28.58 -18.87 6.79
C LEU A 373 27.49 -18.58 7.83
N ASN A 374 26.39 -17.90 7.45
CA ASN A 374 25.32 -17.56 8.39
C ASN A 374 24.70 -18.79 9.06
N LYS A 375 24.53 -19.90 8.33
CA LYS A 375 23.96 -21.15 8.85
C LYS A 375 24.92 -21.90 9.76
N GLU A 376 26.18 -21.94 9.39
CA GLU A 376 27.24 -22.61 10.11
C GLU A 376 27.51 -21.94 11.47
N ILE A 377 27.57 -20.62 11.48
CA ILE A 377 27.70 -19.83 12.69
C ILE A 377 26.45 -19.97 13.58
N ALA A 378 25.25 -19.93 12.99
CA ALA A 378 24.01 -20.15 13.72
C ALA A 378 23.99 -21.51 14.41
N MET A 379 24.40 -22.56 13.71
CA MET A 379 24.49 -23.92 14.24
C MET A 379 25.54 -24.03 15.36
N ALA A 380 26.71 -23.43 15.18
CA ALA A 380 27.77 -23.42 16.21
C ALA A 380 27.31 -22.68 17.51
N LEU A 381 26.53 -21.62 17.34
CA LEU A 381 25.94 -20.85 18.45
C LEU A 381 24.70 -21.53 19.06
N ASN A 382 24.23 -22.63 18.49
CA ASN A 382 22.99 -23.32 18.86
C ASN A 382 21.75 -22.42 18.82
N THR A 383 21.67 -21.57 17.78
CA THR A 383 20.53 -20.68 17.54
C THR A 383 20.12 -20.73 16.09
N THR A 384 18.83 -20.51 15.82
CA THR A 384 18.30 -20.45 14.45
C THR A 384 18.12 -19.01 13.93
N LYS A 385 18.42 -18.02 14.77
CA LYS A 385 18.07 -16.62 14.50
C LYS A 385 19.27 -15.71 14.69
N ILE A 386 20.23 -15.81 13.79
CA ILE A 386 21.27 -14.79 13.67
C ILE A 386 21.01 -13.93 12.44
N ARG A 387 21.46 -12.69 12.49
CA ARG A 387 21.43 -11.78 11.35
C ARG A 387 22.82 -11.19 11.15
N MET A 388 23.27 -11.15 9.91
CA MET A 388 24.50 -10.48 9.54
C MET A 388 24.19 -9.09 8.99
N VAL A 389 24.97 -8.11 9.43
CA VAL A 389 24.81 -6.70 9.04
C VAL A 389 26.19 -6.18 8.62
N GLN A 390 26.29 -5.61 7.43
CA GLN A 390 27.49 -4.92 6.99
C GLN A 390 27.60 -3.60 7.73
N LEU A 391 28.72 -3.39 8.38
CA LEU A 391 29.12 -2.12 8.98
C LEU A 391 30.20 -1.48 8.11
N ARG A 392 30.62 -0.26 8.43
CA ARG A 392 31.62 0.46 7.60
C ARG A 392 32.98 -0.24 7.58
N ASP A 393 33.37 -0.86 8.67
CA ASP A 393 34.71 -1.43 8.94
C ASP A 393 34.70 -2.89 9.34
N SER A 394 33.53 -3.47 9.53
CA SER A 394 33.35 -4.79 10.11
C SER A 394 32.06 -5.44 9.66
N ILE A 395 31.90 -6.72 9.97
CA ILE A 395 30.63 -7.44 9.83
C ILE A 395 30.03 -7.62 11.21
N GLY A 396 28.81 -7.13 11.41
CA GLY A 396 28.06 -7.36 12.62
C GLY A 396 27.33 -8.69 12.56
N ILE A 397 27.52 -9.54 13.56
CA ILE A 397 26.73 -10.76 13.76
C ILE A 397 25.84 -10.50 14.96
N GLU A 398 24.54 -10.35 14.72
CA GLU A 398 23.54 -10.17 15.77
C GLU A 398 23.11 -11.53 16.31
N VAL A 399 23.41 -11.79 17.57
CA VAL A 399 23.13 -13.05 18.27
C VAL A 399 22.12 -12.80 19.39
N PRO A 400 21.03 -13.56 19.48
CA PRO A 400 20.11 -13.47 20.61
C PRO A 400 20.81 -13.76 21.92
N ASN A 401 20.51 -12.99 22.98
CA ASN A 401 20.99 -13.24 24.34
C ASN A 401 20.28 -14.48 24.91
N ASP A 402 20.95 -15.26 25.75
CA ASP A 402 20.38 -16.43 26.41
C ASP A 402 19.15 -16.02 27.27
N LEU A 403 19.26 -14.88 27.96
CA LEU A 403 18.17 -14.22 28.67
C LEU A 403 17.92 -12.82 28.05
N ALA A 404 16.77 -12.66 27.44
CA ALA A 404 16.38 -11.38 26.85
C ALA A 404 15.85 -10.43 27.92
N SER A 405 16.36 -9.20 27.98
CA SER A 405 15.86 -8.14 28.86
C SER A 405 14.69 -7.40 28.23
N VAL A 406 13.79 -6.96 29.08
CA VAL A 406 12.72 -6.03 28.69
C VAL A 406 13.28 -4.60 28.67
N VAL A 407 12.74 -3.75 27.80
CA VAL A 407 13.02 -2.32 27.75
C VAL A 407 11.80 -1.60 28.33
N PRO A 408 11.84 -1.08 29.58
CA PRO A 408 10.71 -0.38 30.19
C PRO A 408 10.44 0.94 29.49
N LEU A 409 9.17 1.26 29.21
CA LEU A 409 8.81 2.57 28.63
C LEU A 409 9.18 3.72 29.58
N LYS A 410 9.05 3.51 30.89
CA LYS A 410 9.48 4.48 31.92
C LYS A 410 10.92 4.94 31.73
N ALA A 411 11.83 4.01 31.46
CA ALA A 411 13.25 4.33 31.21
C ALA A 411 13.42 5.15 29.92
N MET A 412 12.66 4.84 28.87
CA MET A 412 12.73 5.55 27.59
C MET A 412 12.24 6.98 27.68
N LEU A 413 11.13 7.22 28.41
CA LEU A 413 10.57 8.54 28.61
C LEU A 413 11.40 9.40 29.58
N ASN A 414 12.16 8.78 30.46
CA ASN A 414 13.06 9.47 31.39
C ASN A 414 14.44 9.75 30.78
N ASP A 415 14.75 9.20 29.62
CA ASP A 415 16.04 9.41 28.94
C ASP A 415 16.19 10.85 28.40
N ASP A 416 17.42 11.36 28.43
CA ASP A 416 17.75 12.72 27.99
C ASP A 416 17.44 12.94 26.51
N GLU A 417 17.56 11.93 25.64
CA GLU A 417 17.23 12.02 24.22
C GLU A 417 15.73 12.34 24.00
N PHE A 418 14.84 11.84 24.86
CA PHE A 418 13.42 12.14 24.80
C PHE A 418 13.08 13.46 25.52
N ARG A 419 13.57 13.67 26.73
CA ARG A 419 13.25 14.83 27.55
C ARG A 419 13.71 16.15 26.94
N ASN A 420 14.87 16.17 26.30
CA ASN A 420 15.46 17.35 25.66
C ASN A 420 15.16 17.41 24.16
N SER A 421 14.26 16.55 23.66
CA SER A 421 13.88 16.54 22.25
C SER A 421 13.21 17.84 21.83
N LYS A 422 13.69 18.41 20.72
CA LYS A 422 13.07 19.58 20.06
C LYS A 422 12.02 19.18 19.02
N ALA A 423 11.68 17.88 18.95
CA ALA A 423 10.71 17.36 18.01
C ALA A 423 9.31 17.92 18.28
N GLU A 424 8.56 18.19 17.21
CA GLU A 424 7.16 18.58 17.32
C GLU A 424 6.27 17.47 17.86
N LEU A 425 6.49 16.23 17.45
CA LEU A 425 5.77 15.05 17.93
C LEU A 425 6.77 13.93 18.32
N PRO A 426 7.46 14.05 19.46
CA PRO A 426 8.51 13.10 19.85
C PRO A 426 7.93 11.74 20.24
N VAL A 427 8.49 10.67 19.69
CA VAL A 427 8.14 9.28 19.98
C VAL A 427 9.38 8.52 20.41
N ALA A 428 9.42 8.03 21.65
CA ALA A 428 10.46 7.15 22.19
C ALA A 428 10.05 5.69 21.96
N ILE A 429 10.43 5.12 20.79
CA ILE A 429 9.92 3.82 20.36
C ILE A 429 10.63 2.62 20.98
N GLY A 430 11.85 2.77 21.47
CA GLY A 430 12.62 1.68 22.07
C GLY A 430 14.13 1.93 22.08
N TYR A 431 14.91 0.86 22.24
CA TYR A 431 16.37 0.90 22.38
C TYR A 431 17.06 0.32 21.14
N ALA A 432 17.95 1.10 20.54
CA ALA A 432 18.74 0.71 19.36
C ALA A 432 20.09 0.11 19.80
N THR A 433 20.27 -1.20 19.62
CA THR A 433 21.45 -1.92 20.08
C THR A 433 22.75 -1.43 19.43
N LEU A 434 22.72 -1.07 18.13
CA LEU A 434 23.92 -0.63 17.39
C LEU A 434 24.49 0.69 17.94
N THR A 435 23.62 1.64 18.24
CA THR A 435 23.99 2.99 18.73
C THR A 435 24.04 3.05 20.26
N GLN A 436 23.52 2.04 20.94
CA GLN A 436 23.36 1.96 22.39
C GLN A 436 22.60 3.17 22.97
N LYS A 437 21.59 3.65 22.26
CA LYS A 437 20.76 4.81 22.62
C LYS A 437 19.28 4.51 22.48
N VAL A 438 18.49 5.31 23.18
CA VAL A 438 17.05 5.39 22.97
C VAL A 438 16.80 5.90 21.55
N LYS A 439 15.93 5.22 20.82
CA LYS A 439 15.48 5.70 19.49
C LYS A 439 14.28 6.60 19.68
N VAL A 440 14.54 7.89 19.58
CA VAL A 440 13.52 8.93 19.48
C VAL A 440 13.40 9.39 18.03
N PHE A 441 12.20 9.62 17.54
CA PHE A 441 11.97 10.25 16.25
C PHE A 441 10.79 11.23 16.32
N ASP A 442 10.76 12.18 15.40
CA ASP A 442 9.66 13.13 15.26
C ASP A 442 8.62 12.58 14.27
N LEU A 443 7.40 12.34 14.75
CA LEU A 443 6.30 11.91 13.89
C LEU A 443 5.84 13.01 12.92
N ALA A 444 6.09 14.29 13.22
CA ALA A 444 5.79 15.39 12.31
C ALA A 444 6.77 15.44 11.12
N GLU A 445 8.05 15.09 11.34
CA GLU A 445 9.03 14.95 10.27
C GLU A 445 8.90 13.63 9.51
N ALA A 446 8.51 12.55 10.22
CA ALA A 446 8.12 11.28 9.65
C ALA A 446 6.58 11.26 9.45
N PRO A 447 6.06 11.96 8.43
CA PRO A 447 4.69 12.48 8.45
C PRO A 447 3.62 11.41 8.55
N HIS A 448 3.92 10.23 8.04
CA HIS A 448 3.02 9.08 8.06
C HIS A 448 3.83 7.83 8.32
N LEU A 449 3.34 6.99 9.21
CA LEU A 449 4.03 5.81 9.69
C LEU A 449 3.26 4.55 9.30
N LEU A 450 3.93 3.63 8.63
CA LEU A 450 3.42 2.28 8.39
C LEU A 450 3.99 1.33 9.44
N VAL A 451 3.12 0.63 10.17
CA VAL A 451 3.51 -0.36 11.18
C VAL A 451 2.97 -1.73 10.79
N ALA A 452 3.84 -2.71 10.58
CA ALA A 452 3.39 -4.03 10.23
C ALA A 452 4.13 -5.14 11.00
N GLY A 453 3.49 -6.29 11.16
CA GLY A 453 4.09 -7.44 11.83
C GLY A 453 3.08 -8.54 12.10
N ALA A 454 3.56 -9.76 12.27
CA ALA A 454 2.69 -10.89 12.57
C ALA A 454 2.05 -10.78 13.97
N THR A 455 0.97 -11.51 14.17
CA THR A 455 0.25 -11.55 15.46
C THR A 455 1.17 -11.91 16.63
N LYS A 456 1.02 -11.23 17.75
CA LYS A 456 1.80 -11.43 18.99
C LYS A 456 3.31 -11.14 18.85
N GLN A 457 3.73 -10.34 17.87
CA GLN A 457 5.15 -9.98 17.69
C GLN A 457 5.51 -8.59 18.23
N GLY A 458 4.56 -7.82 18.78
CA GLY A 458 4.80 -6.54 19.43
C GLY A 458 4.13 -5.33 18.76
N LYS A 459 3.36 -5.50 17.63
CA LYS A 459 2.70 -4.42 16.92
C LYS A 459 1.83 -3.55 17.83
N SER A 460 0.92 -4.17 18.59
CA SER A 460 -0.01 -3.44 19.45
C SER A 460 0.73 -2.73 20.61
N VAL A 461 1.75 -3.37 21.17
CA VAL A 461 2.60 -2.72 22.17
C VAL A 461 3.32 -1.51 21.57
N GLY A 462 3.86 -1.62 20.35
CA GLY A 462 4.53 -0.52 19.68
C GLY A 462 3.60 0.66 19.37
N LEU A 463 2.34 0.41 19.00
CA LEU A 463 1.33 1.45 18.83
C LEU A 463 1.01 2.14 20.17
N ASN A 464 0.86 1.38 21.25
CA ASN A 464 0.64 1.92 22.59
C ASN A 464 1.84 2.72 23.10
N VAL A 465 3.08 2.30 22.85
CA VAL A 465 4.30 3.05 23.14
C VAL A 465 4.31 4.40 22.41
N LEU A 466 3.94 4.40 21.12
CA LEU A 466 3.85 5.63 20.32
C LEU A 466 2.82 6.59 20.93
N ILE A 467 1.60 6.12 21.17
CA ILE A 467 0.51 6.93 21.73
C ILE A 467 0.91 7.47 23.10
N THR A 468 1.44 6.62 23.96
CA THR A 468 1.86 7.03 25.32
C THR A 468 2.99 8.06 25.27
N SER A 469 3.97 7.92 24.38
CA SER A 469 5.02 8.93 24.20
C SER A 469 4.44 10.31 23.86
N LEU A 470 3.41 10.36 23.01
CA LEU A 470 2.72 11.62 22.68
C LEU A 470 1.94 12.18 23.85
N LEU A 471 1.27 11.34 24.66
CA LEU A 471 0.54 11.77 25.85
C LEU A 471 1.45 12.35 26.95
N TYR A 472 2.70 11.88 27.04
CA TYR A 472 3.71 12.42 27.97
C TYR A 472 4.43 13.67 27.46
N SER A 473 4.30 14.02 26.18
CA SER A 473 5.06 15.11 25.55
C SER A 473 4.21 16.30 25.12
N LYS A 474 2.93 16.08 24.77
CA LYS A 474 2.07 17.10 24.19
C LYS A 474 0.85 17.39 25.06
N HIS A 475 0.55 18.67 25.19
CA HIS A 475 -0.65 19.14 25.89
C HIS A 475 -1.92 18.87 25.06
N PRO A 476 -3.11 18.67 25.67
CA PRO A 476 -4.36 18.42 24.92
C PRO A 476 -4.72 19.52 23.93
N SER A 477 -4.31 20.77 24.15
CA SER A 477 -4.50 21.88 23.20
C SER A 477 -3.58 21.81 21.98
N GLU A 478 -2.47 21.06 22.06
CA GLU A 478 -1.46 20.96 20.99
C GLU A 478 -1.61 19.70 20.15
N LEU A 479 -2.33 18.67 20.66
CA LEU A 479 -2.48 17.36 20.03
C LEU A 479 -3.91 16.84 20.14
N LYS A 480 -4.43 16.34 19.04
CA LYS A 480 -5.67 15.56 18.96
C LYS A 480 -5.41 14.18 18.36
N LEU A 481 -6.18 13.19 18.82
CA LEU A 481 -6.04 11.80 18.43
C LEU A 481 -7.35 11.28 17.84
N VAL A 482 -7.25 10.50 16.78
CA VAL A 482 -8.35 9.77 16.17
C VAL A 482 -7.97 8.29 16.17
N PHE A 483 -8.85 7.43 16.72
CA PHE A 483 -8.60 6.01 16.79
C PHE A 483 -9.59 5.23 15.94
N VAL A 484 -9.05 4.32 15.10
CA VAL A 484 -9.84 3.38 14.31
C VAL A 484 -9.40 1.97 14.70
N ASP A 485 -10.29 1.25 15.40
CA ASP A 485 -10.07 -0.11 15.92
C ASP A 485 -11.26 -1.02 15.57
N PRO A 486 -11.23 -1.66 14.38
CA PRO A 486 -12.33 -2.55 13.95
C PRO A 486 -12.57 -3.74 14.89
N LYS A 487 -11.56 -4.14 15.66
CA LYS A 487 -11.60 -5.30 16.58
C LYS A 487 -12.02 -4.94 17.99
N MET A 488 -12.01 -3.68 18.35
CA MET A 488 -12.33 -3.17 19.71
C MET A 488 -11.44 -3.76 20.82
N VAL A 489 -10.18 -4.06 20.52
CA VAL A 489 -9.27 -4.73 21.47
C VAL A 489 -8.20 -3.79 21.98
N GLU A 490 -7.56 -3.03 21.08
CA GLU A 490 -6.31 -2.35 21.38
C GLU A 490 -6.51 -0.94 21.98
N PHE A 491 -7.54 -0.21 21.51
CA PHE A 491 -7.69 1.21 21.85
C PHE A 491 -8.85 1.53 22.79
N SER A 492 -9.56 0.54 23.30
CA SER A 492 -10.74 0.75 24.15
C SER A 492 -10.47 1.59 25.41
N ALA A 493 -9.27 1.48 25.99
CA ALA A 493 -8.86 2.25 27.16
C ALA A 493 -8.76 3.77 26.89
N TYR A 494 -8.45 4.16 25.66
CA TYR A 494 -8.26 5.56 25.26
C TYR A 494 -9.59 6.32 25.07
N ALA A 495 -10.74 5.66 25.02
CA ALA A 495 -12.04 6.33 24.98
C ALA A 495 -12.23 7.33 26.15
N LYS A 496 -11.61 7.05 27.31
CA LYS A 496 -11.61 7.95 28.47
C LYS A 496 -10.96 9.32 28.21
N LEU A 497 -10.17 9.45 27.14
CA LEU A 497 -9.50 10.69 26.75
C LEU A 497 -10.42 11.63 25.93
N LEU A 498 -11.71 11.32 25.79
CA LEU A 498 -12.68 12.05 24.97
C LEU A 498 -12.63 13.57 25.21
N HIS A 499 -12.65 13.99 26.45
CA HIS A 499 -12.68 15.41 26.83
C HIS A 499 -11.31 16.10 26.86
N HIS A 500 -10.23 15.41 26.46
CA HIS A 500 -8.87 15.95 26.45
C HIS A 500 -8.23 15.88 25.07
N TYR A 501 -8.07 14.68 24.54
CA TYR A 501 -7.26 14.45 23.35
C TYR A 501 -8.03 13.99 22.12
N LEU A 502 -9.28 13.48 22.26
CA LEU A 502 -9.91 12.88 21.08
C LEU A 502 -10.54 13.93 20.16
N ALA A 503 -10.40 13.70 18.87
CA ALA A 503 -11.18 14.34 17.83
C ALA A 503 -12.22 13.35 17.32
N VAL A 504 -13.50 13.76 17.33
CA VAL A 504 -14.65 12.91 17.01
C VAL A 504 -15.60 13.61 16.05
N LEU A 505 -16.50 12.85 15.42
CA LEU A 505 -17.56 13.42 14.59
C LEU A 505 -18.72 13.95 15.48
N PRO A 506 -19.38 15.06 15.13
CA PRO A 506 -20.48 15.64 15.89
C PRO A 506 -21.81 14.90 15.67
N THR A 507 -21.79 13.58 15.49
CA THR A 507 -22.96 12.77 15.11
C THR A 507 -23.71 12.16 16.29
N ALA A 508 -23.18 12.24 17.51
CA ALA A 508 -23.76 11.61 18.68
C ALA A 508 -24.90 12.48 19.28
N ALA A 509 -26.03 11.85 19.59
CA ALA A 509 -27.19 12.51 20.22
C ALA A 509 -27.04 12.65 21.73
N SER A 510 -26.09 11.93 22.37
CA SER A 510 -25.85 11.97 23.81
C SER A 510 -24.39 11.76 24.16
N GLU A 511 -23.95 12.21 25.34
CA GLU A 511 -22.59 12.03 25.84
C GLU A 511 -22.21 10.53 25.98
N SER A 512 -23.17 9.68 26.35
CA SER A 512 -22.97 8.23 26.42
C SER A 512 -22.72 7.64 25.03
N GLU A 513 -23.39 8.11 24.01
CA GLU A 513 -23.19 7.70 22.63
C GLU A 513 -21.86 8.22 22.08
N GLU A 514 -21.53 9.46 22.40
CA GLU A 514 -20.25 10.07 22.04
C GLU A 514 -19.06 9.27 22.62
N MET A 515 -19.15 8.89 23.90
CA MET A 515 -18.15 8.00 24.53
C MET A 515 -18.09 6.63 23.85
N SER A 516 -19.23 6.08 23.46
CA SER A 516 -19.30 4.80 22.75
C SER A 516 -18.69 4.87 21.36
N ASN A 517 -18.81 6.01 20.68
CA ASN A 517 -18.33 6.27 19.33
C ASN A 517 -16.94 6.93 19.30
N ALA A 518 -16.37 7.25 20.46
CA ALA A 518 -15.05 7.85 20.62
C ALA A 518 -13.92 7.05 19.92
N ILE A 519 -14.07 5.75 19.83
CA ILE A 519 -13.21 4.84 19.06
C ILE A 519 -14.02 4.32 17.88
N VAL A 520 -13.55 4.58 16.66
CA VAL A 520 -14.23 4.17 15.42
C VAL A 520 -14.07 2.67 15.20
N LYS A 521 -15.21 1.99 14.99
CA LYS A 521 -15.27 0.51 14.96
C LYS A 521 -15.68 -0.04 13.59
N LYS A 522 -16.59 0.64 12.91
CA LYS A 522 -17.16 0.18 11.64
C LYS A 522 -16.45 0.83 10.45
N ALA A 523 -16.38 0.13 9.34
CA ALA A 523 -15.77 0.66 8.12
C ALA A 523 -16.51 1.90 7.57
N ALA A 524 -17.85 1.99 7.72
CA ALA A 524 -18.62 3.15 7.32
C ALA A 524 -18.24 4.39 8.15
N ASP A 525 -18.12 4.23 9.47
CA ASP A 525 -17.72 5.31 10.37
C ASP A 525 -16.25 5.72 10.13
N ALA A 526 -15.39 4.74 9.76
CA ALA A 526 -14.00 4.99 9.37
C ALA A 526 -13.92 5.78 8.05
N ASP A 527 -14.78 5.50 7.09
CA ASP A 527 -14.88 6.29 5.86
C ASP A 527 -15.33 7.72 6.17
N ALA A 528 -16.37 7.88 7.00
CA ALA A 528 -16.90 9.17 7.41
C ALA A 528 -15.81 10.03 8.08
N ILE A 529 -15.09 9.49 9.09
CA ILE A 529 -14.06 10.26 9.80
C ILE A 529 -12.85 10.58 8.92
N LEU A 530 -12.47 9.70 7.99
CA LEU A 530 -11.37 9.95 7.05
C LEU A 530 -11.76 11.02 6.00
N ARG A 531 -13.02 11.06 5.54
CA ARG A 531 -13.52 12.13 4.67
C ARG A 531 -13.56 13.46 5.42
N SER A 532 -14.03 13.46 6.66
CA SER A 532 -14.03 14.62 7.54
C SER A 532 -12.61 15.17 7.76
N LEU A 533 -11.62 14.32 8.01
CA LEU A 533 -10.22 14.74 8.09
C LEU A 533 -9.68 15.34 6.77
N CYS A 534 -10.20 14.90 5.62
CA CYS A 534 -9.85 15.53 4.35
C CYS A 534 -10.45 16.95 4.24
N ILE A 535 -11.66 17.17 4.74
CA ILE A 535 -12.30 18.51 4.79
C ILE A 535 -11.53 19.42 5.76
N GLU A 536 -11.22 18.93 6.96
CA GLU A 536 -10.39 19.64 7.94
C GLU A 536 -9.02 20.02 7.36
N MET A 537 -8.40 19.13 6.64
CA MET A 537 -7.13 19.40 5.96
C MET A 537 -7.27 20.56 4.96
N ASP A 538 -8.31 20.56 4.14
CA ASP A 538 -8.55 21.60 3.15
C ASP A 538 -8.86 22.95 3.83
N ALA A 539 -9.66 22.97 4.89
CA ALA A 539 -9.93 24.17 5.69
C ALA A 539 -8.65 24.75 6.32
N ARG A 540 -7.75 23.88 6.82
CA ARG A 540 -6.44 24.33 7.32
C ARG A 540 -5.57 24.93 6.23
N TYR A 541 -5.61 24.39 5.01
CA TYR A 541 -4.90 24.98 3.87
C TYR A 541 -5.44 26.37 3.52
N GLU A 542 -6.75 26.60 3.60
CA GLU A 542 -7.35 27.90 3.38
C GLU A 542 -6.87 28.92 4.43
N LEU A 543 -6.87 28.54 5.72
CA LEU A 543 -6.35 29.39 6.80
C LEU A 543 -4.85 29.69 6.61
N MET A 544 -4.05 28.68 6.26
CA MET A 544 -2.62 28.88 5.98
C MET A 544 -2.38 29.77 4.76
N SER A 545 -3.23 29.66 3.72
CA SER A 545 -3.16 30.52 2.54
C SER A 545 -3.49 31.98 2.90
N LYS A 546 -4.55 32.23 3.69
CA LYS A 546 -4.87 33.58 4.20
C LYS A 546 -3.75 34.16 5.04
N ALA A 547 -3.08 33.31 5.82
CA ALA A 547 -1.92 33.70 6.63
C ALA A 547 -0.60 33.78 5.85
N GLU A 548 -0.59 33.50 4.53
CA GLU A 548 0.59 33.48 3.66
C GLU A 548 1.73 32.60 4.19
N VAL A 549 1.37 31.39 4.66
CA VAL A 549 2.35 30.41 5.18
C VAL A 549 2.14 29.03 4.57
N SER A 550 3.21 28.24 4.48
CA SER A 550 3.18 26.93 3.85
C SER A 550 3.12 25.73 4.83
N LYS A 551 3.23 25.99 6.13
CA LYS A 551 3.32 24.94 7.17
C LYS A 551 2.61 25.35 8.43
N ILE A 552 2.01 24.36 9.12
CA ILE A 552 1.32 24.55 10.40
C ILE A 552 2.20 25.18 11.49
N THR A 553 3.49 24.87 11.55
CA THR A 553 4.42 25.47 12.53
C THR A 553 4.51 26.96 12.37
N LEU A 554 4.71 27.45 11.14
CA LEU A 554 4.78 28.88 10.85
C LEU A 554 3.44 29.58 11.09
N TYR A 555 2.32 28.88 10.79
CA TYR A 555 0.98 29.39 11.07
C TYR A 555 0.76 29.57 12.58
N ASN A 556 1.06 28.55 13.36
CA ASN A 556 0.89 28.52 14.80
C ASN A 556 1.81 29.56 15.49
N ASP A 557 3.03 29.78 14.97
CA ASP A 557 3.91 30.82 15.49
C ASP A 557 3.32 32.22 15.23
N LYS A 558 2.86 32.52 14.00
CA LYS A 558 2.15 33.78 13.68
C LYS A 558 0.92 33.98 14.57
N TYR A 559 0.15 32.91 14.84
CA TYR A 559 -1.02 32.99 15.72
C TYR A 559 -0.61 33.29 17.15
N ARG A 560 0.39 32.59 17.71
CA ARG A 560 0.92 32.86 19.06
C ARG A 560 1.45 34.28 19.20
N ASP A 561 2.10 34.80 18.16
CA ASP A 561 2.66 36.14 18.09
C ASP A 561 1.59 37.24 17.83
N ARG A 562 0.29 36.87 17.81
CA ARG A 562 -0.89 37.75 17.58
C ARG A 562 -0.88 38.43 16.19
N HIS A 563 -0.21 37.88 15.22
CA HIS A 563 -0.23 38.37 13.84
C HIS A 563 -1.45 37.90 13.03
N LEU A 564 -2.25 36.99 13.57
CA LEU A 564 -3.48 36.45 12.97
C LEU A 564 -4.68 36.78 13.86
N LEU A 565 -5.71 37.37 13.25
CA LEU A 565 -6.89 37.85 14.01
C LEU A 565 -7.93 36.73 14.14
N PRO A 566 -8.41 36.41 15.35
CA PRO A 566 -9.52 35.47 15.54
C PRO A 566 -10.81 35.92 14.85
N THR A 567 -11.02 37.25 14.66
CA THR A 567 -12.17 37.81 13.95
C THR A 567 -12.20 37.48 12.47
N GLU A 568 -11.08 37.08 11.90
CA GLU A 568 -10.95 36.59 10.51
C GLU A 568 -11.02 35.04 10.41
N GLY A 569 -11.41 34.39 11.53
CA GLY A 569 -11.54 32.93 11.61
C GLY A 569 -10.26 32.22 11.97
N HIS A 570 -9.17 32.95 12.25
CA HIS A 570 -7.91 32.32 12.66
C HIS A 570 -7.98 31.78 14.08
N HIS A 571 -7.46 30.57 14.27
CA HIS A 571 -7.35 29.89 15.57
C HIS A 571 -6.11 29.03 15.59
N PHE A 572 -5.70 28.58 16.78
CA PHE A 572 -4.58 27.64 16.90
C PHE A 572 -4.93 26.28 16.27
N LEU A 573 -4.03 25.76 15.48
CA LEU A 573 -4.19 24.45 14.80
C LEU A 573 -3.36 23.38 15.52
N PRO A 574 -3.94 22.47 16.33
CA PRO A 574 -3.18 21.38 16.91
C PRO A 574 -2.85 20.32 15.86
N TYR A 575 -1.85 19.53 16.16
CA TYR A 575 -1.58 18.31 15.40
C TYR A 575 -2.71 17.31 15.58
N ILE A 576 -3.08 16.62 14.51
CA ILE A 576 -4.04 15.50 14.55
C ILE A 576 -3.30 14.23 14.15
N VAL A 577 -3.29 13.24 15.03
CA VAL A 577 -2.70 11.92 14.76
C VAL A 577 -3.79 10.87 14.70
N THR A 578 -3.99 10.31 13.52
CA THR A 578 -4.96 9.23 13.28
C THR A 578 -4.26 7.89 13.35
N VAL A 579 -4.67 7.01 14.27
CA VAL A 579 -4.09 5.68 14.46
C VAL A 579 -5.09 4.61 14.04
N ILE A 580 -4.72 3.81 13.04
CA ILE A 580 -5.52 2.71 12.51
C ILE A 580 -4.85 1.39 12.89
N ASP A 581 -5.48 0.57 13.76
CA ASP A 581 -4.88 -0.69 14.25
C ASP A 581 -4.76 -1.75 13.17
N GLU A 582 -5.80 -1.96 12.38
CA GLU A 582 -5.80 -2.99 11.34
C GLU A 582 -6.44 -2.50 10.04
N TYR A 583 -5.61 -1.99 9.16
CA TYR A 583 -6.06 -1.48 7.85
C TYR A 583 -6.65 -2.58 6.96
N ALA A 584 -6.10 -3.79 7.05
CA ALA A 584 -6.60 -4.91 6.27
C ALA A 584 -8.09 -5.20 6.54
N ASP A 585 -8.53 -5.08 7.79
CA ASP A 585 -9.93 -5.35 8.14
C ASP A 585 -10.90 -4.29 7.61
N LEU A 586 -10.44 -3.06 7.38
CA LEU A 586 -11.24 -1.99 6.76
C LEU A 586 -11.44 -2.20 5.25
N VAL A 587 -10.43 -2.74 4.55
CA VAL A 587 -10.47 -2.90 3.10
C VAL A 587 -10.86 -4.32 2.64
N MET A 588 -10.65 -5.35 3.49
CA MET A 588 -10.98 -6.74 3.16
C MET A 588 -12.33 -7.21 3.70
N SER A 589 -12.90 -6.56 4.71
CA SER A 589 -14.24 -6.87 5.25
C SER A 589 -15.37 -6.58 4.27
N SER A 590 -15.04 -5.99 3.14
CA SER A 590 -15.93 -5.76 2.02
C SER A 590 -16.29 -7.12 1.37
N GLY A 591 -17.46 -7.63 1.70
CA GLY A 591 -18.02 -8.82 1.07
C GLY A 591 -18.16 -8.68 -0.45
N ALA A 592 -18.66 -9.70 -1.14
CA ALA A 592 -18.82 -9.73 -2.59
C ALA A 592 -19.80 -8.68 -3.16
N GLY A 593 -20.35 -7.79 -2.34
CA GLY A 593 -21.29 -6.73 -2.71
C GLY A 593 -20.61 -5.49 -3.30
N GLY A 594 -21.25 -4.85 -4.28
CA GLY A 594 -20.72 -3.65 -4.96
C GLY A 594 -20.53 -2.44 -4.04
N GLU A 595 -21.34 -2.30 -2.98
CA GLU A 595 -21.26 -1.18 -2.02
C GLU A 595 -20.04 -1.27 -1.11
N ASP A 596 -19.75 -2.44 -0.58
CA ASP A 596 -18.56 -2.66 0.26
C ASP A 596 -17.27 -2.34 -0.48
N LYS A 597 -17.17 -2.67 -1.76
CA LYS A 597 -16.01 -2.35 -2.59
C LYS A 597 -15.86 -0.84 -2.83
N LYS A 598 -16.99 -0.11 -2.94
CA LYS A 598 -16.96 1.35 -3.03
C LYS A 598 -16.44 1.97 -1.74
N LEU A 599 -16.87 1.45 -0.59
CA LEU A 599 -16.45 1.88 0.74
C LEU A 599 -14.94 1.67 0.95
N ALA A 600 -14.42 0.48 0.66
CA ALA A 600 -12.98 0.18 0.75
C ALA A 600 -12.14 1.10 -0.16
N ASN A 601 -12.63 1.38 -1.36
CA ASN A 601 -11.96 2.31 -2.29
C ASN A 601 -12.00 3.76 -1.77
N SER A 602 -13.09 4.19 -1.14
CA SER A 602 -13.23 5.52 -0.52
C SER A 602 -12.25 5.70 0.63
N ILE A 603 -12.20 4.73 1.55
CA ILE A 603 -11.23 4.69 2.67
C ILE A 603 -9.80 4.81 2.14
N SER A 604 -9.44 3.97 1.16
CA SER A 604 -8.09 3.95 0.58
C SER A 604 -7.73 5.29 -0.08
N LYS A 605 -8.68 5.91 -0.82
CA LYS A 605 -8.48 7.22 -1.46
C LYS A 605 -8.28 8.33 -0.42
N SER A 606 -9.08 8.35 0.64
CA SER A 606 -8.98 9.34 1.72
C SER A 606 -7.64 9.21 2.46
N ILE A 607 -7.20 8.00 2.79
CA ILE A 607 -5.88 7.75 3.39
C ILE A 607 -4.75 8.24 2.48
N ILE A 608 -4.79 7.93 1.19
CA ILE A 608 -3.77 8.37 0.23
C ILE A 608 -3.76 9.90 0.13
N ARG A 609 -4.93 10.55 0.04
CA ARG A 609 -5.06 12.01 -0.02
C ARG A 609 -4.47 12.69 1.21
N LEU A 610 -4.82 12.20 2.41
CA LEU A 610 -4.27 12.67 3.67
C LEU A 610 -2.75 12.43 3.74
N ALA A 611 -2.28 11.28 3.30
CA ALA A 611 -0.86 10.95 3.30
C ALA A 611 -0.04 11.80 2.31
N GLN A 612 -0.65 12.31 1.23
CA GLN A 612 0.02 13.20 0.26
C GLN A 612 0.12 14.65 0.74
N LYS A 613 -0.90 15.14 1.46
CA LYS A 613 -1.03 16.57 1.78
C LYS A 613 -1.04 16.85 3.29
N GLY A 614 -1.36 15.90 4.15
CA GLY A 614 -1.58 16.10 5.59
C GLY A 614 -0.39 16.68 6.35
N ARG A 615 0.85 16.38 5.93
CA ARG A 615 2.08 16.84 6.60
C ARG A 615 2.09 18.35 6.87
N ALA A 616 1.84 19.16 5.86
CA ALA A 616 1.89 20.61 5.98
C ALA A 616 0.74 21.15 6.86
N ALA A 617 -0.41 20.47 6.85
CA ALA A 617 -1.57 20.80 7.66
C ALA A 617 -1.52 20.24 9.10
N GLY A 618 -0.45 19.50 9.47
CA GLY A 618 -0.30 18.89 10.79
C GLY A 618 -1.23 17.70 11.05
N ILE A 619 -1.64 16.98 9.98
CA ILE A 619 -2.46 15.76 10.08
C ILE A 619 -1.60 14.56 9.70
N HIS A 620 -1.45 13.62 10.64
CA HIS A 620 -0.56 12.47 10.51
C HIS A 620 -1.32 11.16 10.64
N ILE A 621 -0.93 10.14 9.86
CA ILE A 621 -1.55 8.81 9.90
C ILE A 621 -0.52 7.79 10.34
N VAL A 622 -0.89 7.00 11.33
CA VAL A 622 -0.22 5.77 11.73
C VAL A 622 -1.07 4.60 11.24
N LEU A 623 -0.62 3.97 10.17
CA LEU A 623 -1.33 2.88 9.50
C LEU A 623 -0.73 1.55 9.94
N ALA A 624 -1.50 0.71 10.66
CA ALA A 624 -0.99 -0.57 11.10
C ALA A 624 -1.73 -1.75 10.46
N THR A 625 -1.03 -2.89 10.30
CA THR A 625 -1.62 -4.14 9.81
C THR A 625 -0.87 -5.37 10.29
N GLN A 626 -1.59 -6.46 10.53
CA GLN A 626 -1.04 -7.80 10.78
C GLN A 626 -0.97 -8.66 9.52
N ARG A 627 -1.49 -8.15 8.39
CA ARG A 627 -1.55 -8.83 7.09
C ARG A 627 -0.74 -8.05 6.04
N PRO A 628 0.60 -8.20 6.03
CA PRO A 628 1.46 -7.45 5.12
C PRO A 628 1.48 -8.06 3.71
N THR A 629 0.31 -8.16 3.08
CA THR A 629 0.18 -8.61 1.68
C THR A 629 0.27 -7.45 0.70
N VAL A 630 0.63 -7.73 -0.55
CA VAL A 630 0.76 -6.70 -1.61
C VAL A 630 -0.57 -6.01 -1.90
N ASP A 631 -1.69 -6.72 -1.72
CA ASP A 631 -3.05 -6.19 -1.91
C ASP A 631 -3.41 -5.14 -0.84
N ILE A 632 -2.84 -5.26 0.36
CA ILE A 632 -3.04 -4.33 1.48
C ILE A 632 -1.99 -3.21 1.45
N ILE A 633 -0.71 -3.57 1.40
CA ILE A 633 0.40 -2.63 1.33
C ILE A 633 0.78 -2.42 -0.14
N THR A 634 -0.06 -1.65 -0.83
CA THR A 634 0.14 -1.34 -2.25
C THR A 634 1.34 -0.41 -2.50
N GLY A 635 1.79 -0.32 -3.75
CA GLY A 635 2.84 0.62 -4.14
C GLY A 635 2.50 2.08 -3.80
N LEU A 636 1.21 2.48 -3.89
CA LEU A 636 0.74 3.82 -3.54
C LEU A 636 0.82 4.09 -2.03
N ILE A 637 0.46 3.11 -1.19
CA ILE A 637 0.64 3.22 0.26
C ILE A 637 2.12 3.37 0.59
N LYS A 638 3.00 2.53 0.03
CA LYS A 638 4.45 2.59 0.30
C LYS A 638 5.10 3.91 -0.13
N ALA A 639 4.65 4.50 -1.24
CA ALA A 639 5.16 5.78 -1.73
C ALA A 639 4.81 6.95 -0.79
N ASN A 640 3.66 6.88 -0.11
CA ASN A 640 3.18 7.94 0.78
C ASN A 640 3.50 7.69 2.27
N PHE A 641 3.97 6.49 2.62
CA PHE A 641 4.43 6.12 3.97
C PHE A 641 5.93 5.80 3.94
N PRO A 642 6.79 6.82 3.93
CA PRO A 642 8.24 6.65 3.82
C PRO A 642 8.88 6.06 5.07
N THR A 643 8.30 6.35 6.24
CA THR A 643 8.74 5.80 7.52
C THR A 643 7.95 4.54 7.84
N ARG A 644 8.68 3.47 8.16
CA ARG A 644 8.07 2.15 8.36
C ARG A 644 8.68 1.43 9.55
N ILE A 645 7.84 0.73 10.29
CA ILE A 645 8.24 -0.16 11.38
C ILE A 645 7.77 -1.56 11.02
N ALA A 646 8.72 -2.49 10.93
CA ALA A 646 8.43 -3.90 10.75
C ALA A 646 8.80 -4.68 12.01
N PHE A 647 7.79 -5.18 12.70
CA PHE A 647 7.95 -6.25 13.69
C PHE A 647 8.20 -7.57 12.95
N ARG A 648 8.53 -8.62 13.70
CA ARG A 648 8.78 -9.93 13.10
C ARG A 648 7.62 -10.38 12.22
N VAL A 649 7.97 -10.87 11.04
CA VAL A 649 7.07 -11.53 10.07
C VAL A 649 7.52 -12.97 9.82
N PHE A 650 6.68 -13.78 9.16
CA PHE A 650 7.00 -15.20 8.95
C PHE A 650 7.78 -15.45 7.66
N SER A 651 7.56 -14.62 6.63
CA SER A 651 8.15 -14.82 5.31
C SER A 651 9.07 -13.67 4.89
N ARG A 652 10.01 -13.96 4.00
CA ARG A 652 10.83 -12.95 3.31
C ARG A 652 9.98 -12.02 2.45
N THR A 653 8.94 -12.57 1.84
CA THR A 653 8.01 -11.81 1.01
C THR A 653 7.31 -10.73 1.81
N ASP A 654 6.85 -11.06 3.05
CA ASP A 654 6.21 -10.08 3.94
C ASP A 654 7.19 -8.95 4.29
N SER A 655 8.45 -9.30 4.61
CA SER A 655 9.49 -8.30 4.88
C SER A 655 9.71 -7.37 3.68
N GLN A 656 9.80 -7.92 2.48
CA GLN A 656 9.93 -7.14 1.24
C GLN A 656 8.69 -6.28 0.96
N THR A 657 7.50 -6.78 1.28
CA THR A 657 6.27 -6.01 1.13
C THR A 657 6.26 -4.78 2.02
N ILE A 658 6.74 -4.89 3.27
CA ILE A 658 6.77 -3.78 4.22
C ILE A 658 7.95 -2.84 3.94
N LEU A 659 9.16 -3.38 3.89
CA LEU A 659 10.43 -2.62 3.95
C LEU A 659 11.10 -2.43 2.59
N ASP A 660 10.60 -3.06 1.52
CA ASP A 660 11.29 -3.24 0.24
C ASP A 660 12.65 -3.98 0.39
N LYS A 661 12.93 -4.54 1.57
CA LYS A 661 14.14 -5.27 1.94
C LYS A 661 13.80 -6.47 2.81
N THR A 662 14.69 -7.45 2.83
CA THR A 662 14.61 -8.60 3.72
C THR A 662 15.16 -8.24 5.11
N GLY A 663 14.80 -9.00 6.14
CA GLY A 663 15.36 -8.87 7.49
C GLY A 663 14.33 -8.97 8.61
N ALA A 664 13.07 -8.56 8.39
CA ALA A 664 12.04 -8.66 9.43
C ALA A 664 11.64 -10.11 9.75
N GLU A 665 11.87 -11.05 8.82
CA GLU A 665 11.69 -12.48 9.05
C GLU A 665 12.72 -13.08 10.01
N THR A 666 13.89 -12.44 10.15
CA THR A 666 14.97 -12.91 11.03
C THR A 666 14.89 -12.37 12.46
N LEU A 667 13.97 -11.45 12.72
CA LEU A 667 13.76 -10.88 14.05
C LEU A 667 13.34 -11.94 15.07
N ILE A 668 13.66 -11.69 16.33
CA ILE A 668 13.36 -12.62 17.44
C ILE A 668 11.85 -12.63 17.73
N GLY A 669 11.19 -11.48 17.60
CA GLY A 669 9.82 -11.23 18.05
C GLY A 669 9.77 -10.55 19.41
N ARG A 670 8.60 -10.50 20.06
CA ARG A 670 8.41 -9.85 21.37
C ARG A 670 8.91 -8.39 21.40
N GLY A 671 8.56 -7.61 20.38
CA GLY A 671 8.96 -6.21 20.30
C GLY A 671 10.27 -5.95 19.55
N ASP A 672 10.99 -6.98 19.12
CA ASP A 672 12.13 -6.80 18.21
C ASP A 672 11.63 -6.36 16.84
N MET A 673 12.12 -5.21 16.34
CA MET A 673 11.62 -4.56 15.15
C MET A 673 12.74 -3.90 14.35
N ILE A 674 12.43 -3.62 13.08
CA ILE A 674 13.24 -2.79 12.21
C ILE A 674 12.50 -1.46 12.00
N TYR A 675 13.16 -0.37 12.37
CA TYR A 675 12.76 1.00 12.02
C TYR A 675 13.44 1.39 10.72
N TYR A 676 12.66 1.83 9.75
CA TYR A 676 13.12 2.28 8.43
C TYR A 676 12.65 3.71 8.16
N ALA A 677 13.58 4.61 7.92
CA ALA A 677 13.32 6.00 7.53
C ALA A 677 14.13 6.34 6.27
N GLY A 678 13.58 6.02 5.11
CA GLY A 678 14.17 6.30 3.79
C GLY A 678 15.41 5.49 3.45
N ALA A 679 16.57 5.85 3.98
CA ALA A 679 17.85 5.18 3.68
C ALA A 679 18.33 4.27 4.82
N GLU A 680 17.97 4.57 6.06
CA GLU A 680 18.50 3.94 7.26
C GLU A 680 17.59 2.82 7.75
N LEU A 681 18.20 1.65 8.00
CA LEU A 681 17.57 0.51 8.67
C LEU A 681 18.19 0.35 10.06
N VAL A 682 17.41 0.62 11.09
CA VAL A 682 17.85 0.47 12.48
C VAL A 682 17.07 -0.65 13.14
N ARG A 683 17.77 -1.63 13.71
CA ARG A 683 17.14 -2.63 14.57
C ARG A 683 16.95 -2.04 15.97
N VAL A 684 15.73 -2.10 16.46
CA VAL A 684 15.30 -1.51 17.73
C VAL A 684 14.53 -2.55 18.53
N GLN A 685 14.83 -2.69 19.79
CA GLN A 685 13.96 -3.38 20.73
C GLN A 685 12.90 -2.39 21.20
N CYS A 686 11.65 -2.62 20.85
CA CYS A 686 10.50 -1.82 21.26
C CYS A 686 10.40 -1.78 22.79
N ALA A 687 10.03 -0.63 23.32
CA ALA A 687 9.70 -0.52 24.74
C ALA A 687 8.48 -1.37 25.09
N LEU A 688 8.37 -1.78 26.35
CA LEU A 688 7.22 -2.49 26.89
C LEU A 688 6.34 -1.53 27.68
N ILE A 689 5.04 -1.62 27.41
CA ILE A 689 3.96 -1.05 28.21
C ILE A 689 2.83 -2.08 28.28
N GLU A 690 2.25 -2.25 29.43
CA GLU A 690 1.13 -3.16 29.66
C GLU A 690 -0.22 -2.44 29.71
N SER A 691 -1.31 -3.18 29.49
CA SER A 691 -2.68 -2.62 29.48
C SER A 691 -3.06 -1.99 30.82
N GLY A 692 -2.49 -2.48 31.93
CA GLY A 692 -2.67 -1.90 33.27
C GLY A 692 -2.14 -0.48 33.38
N GLU A 693 -0.94 -0.22 32.84
CA GLU A 693 -0.30 1.09 32.81
C GLU A 693 -1.09 2.06 31.92
N ILE A 694 -1.53 1.62 30.73
CA ILE A 694 -2.38 2.43 29.82
C ILE A 694 -3.68 2.82 30.53
N SER A 695 -4.32 1.88 31.23
CA SER A 695 -5.55 2.16 31.98
C SER A 695 -5.34 3.14 33.13
N ALA A 696 -4.19 3.08 33.83
CA ALA A 696 -3.82 4.03 34.87
C ALA A 696 -3.59 5.44 34.30
N ILE A 697 -2.82 5.56 33.20
CA ILE A 697 -2.54 6.83 32.51
C ILE A 697 -3.83 7.47 32.00
N THR A 698 -4.66 6.71 31.29
CA THR A 698 -5.93 7.25 30.75
C THR A 698 -6.91 7.65 31.84
N LYS A 699 -6.92 6.94 32.97
CA LYS A 699 -7.73 7.28 34.14
C LYS A 699 -7.23 8.55 34.81
N GLU A 700 -5.92 8.69 35.00
CA GLU A 700 -5.30 9.89 35.57
C GLU A 700 -5.62 11.14 34.74
N ILE A 701 -5.48 11.08 33.42
CA ILE A 701 -5.83 12.18 32.51
C ILE A 701 -7.34 12.46 32.62
N ALA A 702 -8.19 11.44 32.56
CA ALA A 702 -9.64 11.61 32.61
C ALA A 702 -10.17 12.15 33.95
N SER A 703 -9.40 11.98 35.02
CA SER A 703 -9.78 12.54 36.35
C SER A 703 -9.57 14.04 36.46
N GLN A 704 -8.80 14.63 35.53
CA GLN A 704 -8.56 16.06 35.50
C GLN A 704 -9.71 16.80 34.79
N THR A 705 -9.79 18.12 35.03
CA THR A 705 -10.75 18.96 34.32
C THR A 705 -10.39 18.97 32.83
N GLY A 706 -11.29 18.44 32.01
CA GLY A 706 -11.20 18.45 30.56
C GLY A 706 -12.01 19.58 29.96
N TYR A 707 -12.06 19.63 28.66
CA TYR A 707 -12.96 20.48 27.92
C TYR A 707 -14.42 20.09 28.23
N LYS A 708 -15.30 21.08 28.49
CA LYS A 708 -16.66 20.82 28.97
C LYS A 708 -17.52 20.01 28.03
N LYS A 709 -17.31 20.17 26.72
CA LYS A 709 -17.91 19.37 25.64
C LYS A 709 -16.92 19.27 24.49
N SER A 710 -16.86 18.15 23.85
CA SER A 710 -15.95 17.95 22.71
C SER A 710 -16.17 18.93 21.56
N TYR A 711 -17.40 19.46 21.36
CA TYR A 711 -17.69 20.48 20.34
C TYR A 711 -17.34 21.91 20.75
N ASN A 712 -17.08 22.21 22.02
CA ASN A 712 -16.51 23.48 22.46
C ASN A 712 -14.99 23.50 22.37
N VAL A 713 -14.41 22.37 22.16
CA VAL A 713 -13.02 22.22 21.78
C VAL A 713 -12.98 22.41 20.30
N PRO A 714 -12.03 23.16 19.77
CA PRO A 714 -11.97 23.42 18.33
C PRO A 714 -11.82 22.13 17.45
N TYR A 715 -12.18 20.95 17.95
CA TYR A 715 -11.99 19.68 17.25
C TYR A 715 -13.16 18.72 17.32
N TYR A 716 -14.33 19.18 17.13
CA TYR A 716 -15.27 18.46 16.30
C TYR A 716 -14.75 18.52 14.88
N LEU A 717 -14.48 17.36 14.36
CA LEU A 717 -14.17 17.24 12.94
C LEU A 717 -15.41 17.68 12.14
N PRO A 718 -15.24 18.36 11.00
CA PRO A 718 -16.36 18.82 10.19
C PRO A 718 -17.25 17.65 9.76
N ASP A 719 -18.53 17.90 9.57
CA ASP A 719 -19.48 16.87 9.13
C ASP A 719 -19.02 16.33 7.76
N PRO A 720 -18.79 15.01 7.60
CA PRO A 720 -18.37 14.41 6.33
C PRO A 720 -19.39 14.59 5.21
N ASP A 721 -20.63 14.92 5.56
CA ASP A 721 -21.75 15.18 4.63
C ASP A 721 -22.08 16.68 4.51
N GLU A 722 -21.34 17.56 5.18
CA GLU A 722 -21.39 19.00 5.00
C GLU A 722 -20.98 19.32 3.55
N GLY A 723 -21.98 19.60 2.70
CA GLY A 723 -21.81 19.72 1.24
C GLY A 723 -22.41 18.58 0.42
N LYS A 724 -22.84 17.49 1.06
CA LYS A 724 -23.80 16.54 0.51
C LYS A 724 -25.14 16.80 1.18
N THR A 725 -25.98 17.62 0.59
CA THR A 725 -27.43 17.55 0.85
C THR A 725 -27.88 16.12 0.48
N GLU A 726 -28.62 15.47 1.36
CA GLU A 726 -29.16 14.10 1.24
C GLU A 726 -30.04 13.88 0.00
N ASP A 727 -30.40 14.93 -0.69
CA ASP A 727 -30.92 14.93 -2.05
C ASP A 727 -29.87 15.59 -2.93
N GLY A 728 -29.58 15.05 -4.10
CA GLY A 728 -28.67 15.60 -5.11
C GLY A 728 -28.97 17.04 -5.58
N THR A 729 -29.54 17.88 -4.72
CA THR A 729 -29.80 19.31 -4.85
C THR A 729 -28.85 20.06 -3.91
N GLY A 730 -27.52 20.00 -4.15
CA GLY A 730 -26.65 21.05 -3.65
C GLY A 730 -27.19 22.37 -4.11
N ALA A 731 -27.33 23.34 -3.19
CA ALA A 731 -27.68 24.71 -3.56
C ALA A 731 -26.70 25.11 -4.66
N LEU A 732 -27.25 25.36 -5.84
CA LEU A 732 -26.49 25.81 -6.99
C LEU A 732 -25.82 27.12 -6.61
N ASP A 733 -24.48 27.07 -6.44
CA ASP A 733 -23.75 28.32 -6.47
C ASP A 733 -23.82 28.82 -7.93
N MET A 734 -24.62 29.83 -8.14
CA MET A 734 -24.85 30.44 -9.46
C MET A 734 -23.57 31.04 -10.03
N ASN A 735 -22.49 31.15 -9.23
CA ASN A 735 -21.19 31.59 -9.66
C ASN A 735 -20.36 30.46 -10.27
N ASP A 736 -20.73 29.18 -10.05
CA ASP A 736 -20.02 27.99 -10.55
C ASP A 736 -20.80 27.22 -11.65
N LEU A 737 -21.77 27.89 -12.32
CA LEU A 737 -22.46 27.30 -13.45
C LEU A 737 -21.53 27.20 -14.67
N ASP A 738 -21.58 26.05 -15.37
CA ASP A 738 -20.84 25.90 -16.63
C ASP A 738 -21.28 26.95 -17.66
N GLU A 739 -20.32 27.52 -18.40
CA GLU A 739 -20.57 28.53 -19.43
C GLU A 739 -21.65 28.11 -20.43
N ARG A 740 -21.88 26.81 -20.61
CA ARG A 740 -22.89 26.26 -21.53
C ARG A 740 -24.16 25.77 -20.83
N PHE A 741 -24.33 26.07 -19.55
CA PHE A 741 -25.52 25.65 -18.78
C PHE A 741 -26.82 26.12 -19.42
N GLU A 742 -26.92 27.40 -19.79
CA GLU A 742 -28.12 27.99 -20.41
C GLU A 742 -28.41 27.39 -21.80
N GLU A 743 -27.37 27.12 -22.62
CA GLU A 743 -27.47 26.45 -23.90
C GLU A 743 -27.97 25.01 -23.77
N ALA A 744 -27.45 24.29 -22.78
CA ALA A 744 -27.85 22.93 -22.46
C ALA A 744 -29.30 22.88 -21.95
N ALA A 745 -29.72 23.81 -21.09
CA ALA A 745 -31.08 23.93 -20.60
C ALA A 745 -32.08 24.12 -21.72
N ARG A 746 -31.82 25.08 -22.62
CA ARG A 746 -32.66 25.34 -23.78
C ARG A 746 -32.77 24.12 -24.70
N MET A 747 -31.68 23.43 -24.93
CA MET A 747 -31.64 22.23 -25.77
C MET A 747 -32.43 21.07 -25.16
N VAL A 748 -32.29 20.83 -23.85
CA VAL A 748 -32.97 19.76 -23.13
C VAL A 748 -34.49 20.00 -23.10
N VAL A 749 -34.94 21.24 -22.84
CA VAL A 749 -36.35 21.62 -22.83
C VAL A 749 -36.93 21.59 -24.23
N ALA A 750 -36.22 22.06 -25.25
CA ALA A 750 -36.70 22.02 -26.64
C ALA A 750 -36.88 20.58 -27.15
N ASN A 751 -36.03 19.65 -26.75
CA ASN A 751 -36.11 18.23 -27.14
C ASN A 751 -37.00 17.39 -26.19
N GLN A 752 -37.46 17.94 -25.06
CA GLN A 752 -38.16 17.22 -23.99
C GLN A 752 -37.49 15.93 -23.58
N ARG A 753 -36.14 15.94 -23.51
CA ARG A 753 -35.35 14.76 -23.21
C ARG A 753 -34.03 15.12 -22.53
N GLY A 754 -33.87 14.70 -21.27
CA GLY A 754 -32.66 14.88 -20.46
C GLY A 754 -31.64 13.76 -20.73
N SER A 755 -30.86 13.85 -21.81
CA SER A 755 -29.88 12.84 -22.19
C SER A 755 -28.47 13.41 -22.22
N THR A 756 -27.59 12.87 -21.33
CA THR A 756 -26.18 13.23 -21.29
C THR A 756 -25.47 12.98 -22.63
N SER A 757 -25.85 11.90 -23.32
CA SER A 757 -25.31 11.58 -24.67
C SER A 757 -25.70 12.58 -25.74
N ASP A 758 -26.89 13.21 -25.62
CA ASP A 758 -27.34 14.24 -26.54
C ASP A 758 -26.61 15.57 -26.30
N LEU A 759 -26.34 15.93 -25.03
CA LEU A 759 -25.49 17.05 -24.66
C LEU A 759 -24.07 16.87 -25.21
N GLN A 760 -23.48 15.69 -25.01
CA GLN A 760 -22.15 15.35 -25.50
C GLN A 760 -22.05 15.53 -27.03
N ARG A 761 -22.98 14.95 -27.75
CA ARG A 761 -22.94 14.92 -29.22
C ARG A 761 -23.27 16.26 -29.86
N ARG A 762 -24.25 17.00 -29.32
CA ARG A 762 -24.76 18.24 -29.98
C ARG A 762 -24.00 19.48 -29.53
N LEU A 763 -23.54 19.51 -28.27
CA LEU A 763 -22.78 20.64 -27.73
C LEU A 763 -21.26 20.38 -27.75
N GLY A 764 -20.79 19.23 -28.25
CA GLY A 764 -19.38 18.91 -28.35
C GLY A 764 -18.66 18.85 -27.01
N MET A 765 -19.34 18.44 -25.93
CA MET A 765 -18.79 18.36 -24.58
C MET A 765 -18.18 16.99 -24.35
N GLY A 766 -17.09 16.91 -23.53
CA GLY A 766 -16.60 15.63 -23.00
C GLY A 766 -17.63 14.98 -22.07
N TYR A 767 -17.60 13.65 -21.92
CA TYR A 767 -18.56 12.88 -21.11
C TYR A 767 -18.71 13.40 -19.67
N ALA A 768 -17.59 13.67 -19.01
CA ALA A 768 -17.57 14.19 -17.64
C ALA A 768 -18.19 15.59 -17.52
N LYS A 769 -17.97 16.46 -18.53
CA LYS A 769 -18.53 17.82 -18.58
C LYS A 769 -20.05 17.78 -18.85
N ALA A 770 -20.49 16.94 -19.78
CA ALA A 770 -21.90 16.74 -20.07
C ALA A 770 -22.66 16.13 -18.86
N GLY A 771 -22.03 15.26 -18.08
CA GLY A 771 -22.56 14.75 -16.82
C GLY A 771 -22.77 15.86 -15.81
N ARG A 772 -21.74 16.69 -15.55
CA ARG A 772 -21.82 17.81 -14.61
C ARG A 772 -22.92 18.80 -14.99
N VAL A 773 -23.02 19.19 -16.27
CA VAL A 773 -24.07 20.09 -16.75
C VAL A 773 -25.46 19.47 -16.55
N MET A 774 -25.62 18.16 -16.77
CA MET A 774 -26.88 17.47 -16.54
C MET A 774 -27.26 17.45 -15.04
N ASP A 775 -26.28 17.30 -14.14
CA ASP A 775 -26.50 17.38 -12.69
C ASP A 775 -26.86 18.81 -12.26
N GLN A 776 -26.26 19.84 -12.87
CA GLN A 776 -26.65 21.24 -12.67
C GLN A 776 -28.09 21.53 -13.17
N LEU A 777 -28.53 20.91 -14.26
CA LEU A 777 -29.90 21.01 -14.75
C LEU A 777 -30.92 20.35 -13.82
N GLU A 778 -30.53 19.25 -13.16
CA GLU A 778 -31.33 18.60 -12.13
C GLU A 778 -31.47 19.50 -10.89
N ALA A 779 -30.36 20.01 -10.38
CA ALA A 779 -30.33 20.91 -9.24
C ALA A 779 -31.09 22.21 -9.49
N ALA A 780 -31.11 22.70 -10.76
CA ALA A 780 -31.96 23.83 -11.17
C ALA A 780 -33.45 23.50 -11.28
N GLY A 781 -33.85 22.23 -11.12
CA GLY A 781 -35.24 21.78 -11.27
C GLY A 781 -35.72 21.76 -12.71
N ILE A 782 -34.83 21.70 -13.69
CA ILE A 782 -35.16 21.67 -15.13
C ILE A 782 -35.38 20.22 -15.59
N VAL A 783 -34.61 19.28 -15.04
CA VAL A 783 -34.79 17.84 -15.25
C VAL A 783 -34.96 17.08 -13.94
N GLY A 784 -35.59 15.93 -13.97
CA GLY A 784 -35.76 15.05 -12.82
C GLY A 784 -34.56 14.16 -12.55
N PRO A 785 -34.58 13.38 -11.46
CA PRO A 785 -33.49 12.51 -11.05
C PRO A 785 -33.22 11.39 -12.08
N GLN A 786 -32.01 10.84 -12.01
CA GLN A 786 -31.59 9.79 -12.92
C GLN A 786 -32.20 8.45 -12.56
N GLU A 787 -33.01 7.88 -13.43
CA GLU A 787 -33.59 6.54 -13.31
C GLU A 787 -32.82 5.50 -14.13
N GLY A 788 -31.76 4.94 -13.59
CA GLY A 788 -30.93 3.92 -14.26
C GLY A 788 -30.27 4.44 -15.54
N SER A 789 -30.40 3.74 -16.67
CA SER A 789 -29.82 4.12 -17.96
C SER A 789 -30.76 4.93 -18.87
N LYS A 790 -31.96 5.27 -18.40
CA LYS A 790 -32.93 6.04 -19.18
C LYS A 790 -32.59 7.53 -19.20
N PRO A 791 -32.96 8.28 -20.25
CA PRO A 791 -32.89 9.75 -20.24
C PRO A 791 -33.72 10.32 -19.09
N ARG A 792 -33.22 11.37 -18.40
CA ARG A 792 -33.93 12.04 -17.31
C ARG A 792 -35.20 12.71 -17.83
N GLN A 793 -36.23 12.70 -17.02
CA GLN A 793 -37.50 13.38 -17.37
C GLN A 793 -37.29 14.88 -17.35
N VAL A 794 -37.83 15.61 -18.35
CA VAL A 794 -37.82 17.08 -18.36
C VAL A 794 -39.04 17.58 -17.56
N LEU A 795 -38.80 18.44 -16.59
CA LEU A 795 -39.84 18.95 -15.67
C LEU A 795 -40.49 20.22 -16.21
N ILE A 796 -39.80 20.95 -17.08
CA ILE A 796 -40.26 22.20 -17.69
C ILE A 796 -40.84 21.89 -19.06
N SER A 797 -42.06 22.35 -19.31
CA SER A 797 -42.85 22.02 -20.49
C SER A 797 -42.63 22.97 -21.68
N SER A 798 -42.19 24.20 -21.44
CA SER A 798 -41.99 25.21 -22.51
C SER A 798 -40.73 26.06 -22.32
N LEU A 799 -40.26 26.68 -23.42
CA LEU A 799 -39.10 27.58 -23.33
C LEU A 799 -39.42 28.88 -22.59
N GLU A 800 -40.69 29.29 -22.55
CA GLU A 800 -41.14 30.47 -21.82
C GLU A 800 -41.07 30.22 -20.30
N GLU A 801 -41.44 29.03 -19.86
CA GLU A 801 -41.33 28.60 -18.46
C GLU A 801 -39.85 28.48 -18.05
N LEU A 802 -38.97 28.00 -18.95
CA LEU A 802 -37.54 27.96 -18.74
C LEU A 802 -36.95 29.38 -18.58
N ASP A 803 -37.34 30.33 -19.41
CA ASP A 803 -36.87 31.73 -19.32
C ASP A 803 -37.31 32.41 -18.02
N LEU A 804 -38.48 32.09 -17.49
CA LEU A 804 -38.93 32.53 -16.18
C LEU A 804 -38.05 31.91 -15.07
N ARG A 805 -37.80 30.61 -15.17
CA ARG A 805 -36.98 29.89 -14.18
C ARG A 805 -35.52 30.36 -14.16
N LEU A 806 -34.93 30.63 -15.33
CA LEU A 806 -33.58 31.19 -15.44
C LEU A 806 -33.48 32.61 -14.86
N LYS A 807 -34.56 33.43 -14.99
CA LYS A 807 -34.62 34.76 -14.35
C LYS A 807 -34.72 34.65 -12.83
N GLU A 808 -35.53 33.74 -12.31
CA GLU A 808 -35.63 33.49 -10.86
C GLU A 808 -34.27 33.03 -10.27
N LEU A 809 -33.58 32.13 -10.97
CA LEU A 809 -32.26 31.67 -10.55
C LEU A 809 -31.24 32.82 -10.54
N LYS A 810 -31.26 33.71 -11.54
CA LYS A 810 -30.40 34.91 -11.62
C LYS A 810 -30.75 35.99 -10.61
N ALA A 811 -31.97 36.02 -10.12
CA ALA A 811 -32.44 37.02 -9.12
C ALA A 811 -32.11 36.56 -7.68
N ASN A 812 -31.94 35.28 -7.47
CA ASN A 812 -31.59 34.67 -6.16
C ASN A 812 -30.08 34.43 -5.95
N SER A 813 -29.26 34.71 -6.96
CA SER A 813 -27.79 34.74 -6.90
C SER A 813 -27.32 36.19 -6.67
#